data_332afd33aff54d21d55b63a42cfa8ff5
#
_entry.id   332afd33aff54d21d55b63a42cfa8ff5
#
_cell.length_a   1.000
_cell.length_b   1.000
_cell.length_c   1.000
_cell.angle_alpha   90.00
_cell.angle_beta   90.00
_cell.angle_gamma   90.00
#
_symmetry.space_group_name_H-M   'P 1'
#
loop_
_entity.id
_entity.type
_entity.pdbx_description
1 polymer ?
#
loop_
_entity_poly.entity_id
_entity_poly.type
_entity_poly.pdbx_seq_one_letter_code
_entity_poly.pdbx_strand_id
1 'polypeptide(L)'
;MMAFDALMPWWALAILVAGAVGVTARAYARPVVPMSPRIRLVLAGCRLCLFFLIILILQRPVLLEPSDDRRDAIVPILVDVSQSMRLNDVGTSVGNRPRIDEAAGIVENLSPAVAAAFEVEVLGFGESLAPVDPGDLRADGRRSDLGGALRGIRERYRGRSIAGIVVVSDGGESGGDPSTQPEDGDPPVFAVGVGRPTIARDREVLDVTVGAPTLTNSAIDLRASIASHGFDAEPIEVRLLEDGRLVQLEQMTPTATGAPMAIAFRVSPKPDVATLYTVEVAEAGSELTHGNNAQRVLVPPAGRPRRILLVEGAPGYEHSFLKRAWLQDEAIELDSVVRKGVNDRGQDTFYIQGHPDRTPALAAGYPQHRPALFAYDAVVLANVPAEFFTPDQLAMTADFVSTRGGGLLVLGAQTFTGRGFAATPLEEVLPLYASGRTSQIAPPAARVPNTVSLTEDGAHHGLMRLGATPMATRARWDAAPPLAGVAALGDPKPGASVLAHTVGAGGGLHPLVAVHRYGRGRAMVFTGEASWRWKMLLPSADDTYDTFWRQSARWLTDGTPGPVTLAIAGGRVPGETVRLEVTSRDSTYTAVADASVTVRVVDPAGELQEFRPALADATAGRYVTQFTPTQTGVYQVGATADQAAVNLGDADGWVLVGGADRELTDPRLHGDALARLAAATGGAVVSPEALGDLPQQLRDRSADPAPPVRHDLWHNVWVFALLVLLPSTEWIVRRQWGLR
;
A
#
# COMPACT_ATOMS: atom_id res chain seq x y z
N MET A 1 22.21 22.70 -40.71
CA MET A 1 23.47 22.61 -39.94
C MET A 1 23.78 21.13 -39.69
N MET A 2 25.02 20.70 -39.89
CA MET A 2 25.37 19.28 -39.64
C MET A 2 25.73 19.09 -38.18
N ALA A 3 25.06 18.19 -37.50
CA ALA A 3 25.34 17.81 -36.11
C ALA A 3 25.60 16.31 -36.03
N PHE A 4 26.22 15.87 -34.95
CA PHE A 4 26.49 14.46 -34.70
C PHE A 4 25.82 14.03 -33.38
N ASP A 5 25.00 13.03 -33.47
CA ASP A 5 24.36 12.40 -32.28
C ASP A 5 25.24 11.25 -31.79
N ALA A 6 26.42 11.61 -31.25
CA ALA A 6 27.51 10.69 -31.05
C ALA A 6 27.21 9.66 -29.95
N LEU A 7 27.09 8.38 -30.31
CA LEU A 7 26.93 7.24 -29.40
C LEU A 7 28.13 7.03 -28.46
N MET A 8 29.33 7.61 -28.84
CA MET A 8 30.56 7.33 -28.11
C MET A 8 31.32 8.61 -27.77
N PRO A 9 31.98 8.67 -26.61
CA PRO A 9 32.84 9.77 -26.23
C PRO A 9 34.07 9.84 -27.17
N TRP A 10 34.65 11.02 -27.36
CA TRP A 10 35.76 11.30 -28.28
C TRP A 10 36.99 10.39 -28.10
N TRP A 11 37.29 9.96 -26.86
CA TRP A 11 38.39 9.04 -26.58
C TRP A 11 38.15 7.61 -27.15
N ALA A 12 36.92 7.13 -27.14
CA ALA A 12 36.56 5.83 -27.75
C ALA A 12 36.67 5.89 -29.28
N LEU A 13 36.28 7.04 -29.86
CA LEU A 13 36.49 7.31 -31.28
C LEU A 13 37.98 7.25 -31.67
N ALA A 14 38.85 7.88 -30.88
CA ALA A 14 40.27 7.86 -31.09
C ALA A 14 40.87 6.43 -31.04
N ILE A 15 40.39 5.61 -30.14
CA ILE A 15 40.77 4.17 -30.05
C ILE A 15 40.31 3.42 -31.28
N LEU A 16 39.09 3.62 -31.76
CA LEU A 16 38.57 2.99 -32.98
C LEU A 16 39.35 3.40 -34.21
N VAL A 17 39.69 4.67 -34.37
CA VAL A 17 40.51 5.17 -35.48
C VAL A 17 41.89 4.56 -35.42
N ALA A 18 42.55 4.57 -34.25
CA ALA A 18 43.86 3.94 -34.07
C ALA A 18 43.83 2.45 -34.35
N GLY A 19 42.78 1.75 -33.91
CA GLY A 19 42.55 0.34 -34.20
C GLY A 19 42.36 0.07 -35.71
N ALA A 20 41.56 0.88 -36.41
CA ALA A 20 41.34 0.78 -37.85
C ALA A 20 42.65 0.98 -38.67
N VAL A 21 43.42 1.98 -38.30
CA VAL A 21 44.74 2.25 -38.90
C VAL A 21 45.71 1.10 -38.59
N GLY A 22 45.77 0.64 -37.35
CA GLY A 22 46.62 -0.46 -36.90
C GLY A 22 46.31 -1.79 -37.62
N VAL A 23 45.02 -2.14 -37.71
CA VAL A 23 44.55 -3.35 -38.43
C VAL A 23 44.89 -3.26 -39.92
N THR A 24 44.65 -2.10 -40.57
CA THR A 24 44.94 -1.89 -41.97
C THR A 24 46.47 -1.93 -42.22
N ALA A 25 47.24 -1.25 -41.40
CA ALA A 25 48.72 -1.26 -41.49
C ALA A 25 49.26 -2.70 -41.34
N ARG A 26 48.80 -3.45 -40.33
CA ARG A 26 49.21 -4.85 -40.13
C ARG A 26 48.80 -5.75 -41.26
N ALA A 27 47.60 -5.59 -41.82
CA ALA A 27 47.11 -6.41 -42.94
C ALA A 27 47.93 -6.23 -44.21
N TYR A 28 48.44 -5.03 -44.45
CA TYR A 28 49.18 -4.70 -45.67
C TYR A 28 50.69 -4.49 -45.45
N ALA A 29 51.22 -4.60 -44.23
CA ALA A 29 52.67 -4.49 -43.93
C ALA A 29 53.47 -5.68 -44.51
N ARG A 30 52.92 -6.91 -44.40
CA ARG A 30 53.55 -8.15 -44.85
C ARG A 30 52.55 -8.95 -45.70
N PRO A 31 52.40 -8.59 -46.98
CA PRO A 31 51.47 -9.32 -47.86
C PRO A 31 52.03 -10.71 -48.13
N VAL A 32 51.14 -11.71 -48.13
CA VAL A 32 51.47 -13.13 -48.38
C VAL A 32 51.88 -13.36 -49.83
N VAL A 33 51.45 -12.46 -50.73
CA VAL A 33 51.81 -12.50 -52.21
C VAL A 33 52.47 -11.16 -52.52
N PRO A 34 53.53 -11.15 -53.32
CA PRO A 34 54.23 -9.89 -53.74
C PRO A 34 53.26 -9.01 -54.53
N MET A 35 52.98 -7.82 -54.02
CA MET A 35 52.10 -6.87 -54.68
C MET A 35 52.85 -5.61 -55.06
N SER A 36 52.42 -4.98 -56.15
CA SER A 36 52.96 -3.69 -56.55
C SER A 36 52.54 -2.61 -55.48
N PRO A 37 53.38 -1.61 -55.25
CA PRO A 37 53.07 -0.57 -54.19
C PRO A 37 51.79 0.20 -54.52
N ARG A 38 51.39 0.32 -55.75
CA ARG A 38 50.17 0.99 -56.22
C ARG A 38 48.91 0.22 -55.77
N ILE A 39 48.90 -1.10 -56.01
CA ILE A 39 47.76 -2.00 -55.67
C ILE A 39 47.61 -2.04 -54.14
N ARG A 40 48.69 -2.14 -53.44
CA ARG A 40 48.71 -2.11 -51.96
C ARG A 40 48.12 -0.83 -51.41
N LEU A 41 48.41 0.31 -51.99
CA LEU A 41 47.88 1.61 -51.59
C LEU A 41 46.36 1.68 -51.85
N VAL A 42 45.89 1.16 -53.03
CA VAL A 42 44.46 1.13 -53.37
C VAL A 42 43.67 0.27 -52.39
N LEU A 43 44.12 -0.95 -52.10
CA LEU A 43 43.43 -1.86 -51.20
C LEU A 43 43.45 -1.36 -49.76
N ALA A 44 44.55 -0.77 -49.28
CA ALA A 44 44.61 -0.13 -47.98
C ALA A 44 43.69 1.08 -47.91
N GLY A 45 43.60 1.87 -48.99
CA GLY A 45 42.68 2.99 -49.10
C GLY A 45 41.21 2.55 -49.05
N CYS A 46 40.81 1.52 -49.78
CA CYS A 46 39.46 0.95 -49.75
C CYS A 46 39.09 0.51 -48.32
N ARG A 47 39.99 -0.13 -47.59
CA ARG A 47 39.76 -0.60 -46.25
C ARG A 47 39.65 0.56 -45.22
N LEU A 48 40.51 1.54 -45.37
CA LEU A 48 40.42 2.76 -44.54
C LEU A 48 39.13 3.54 -44.82
N CYS A 49 38.70 3.63 -46.07
CA CYS A 49 37.41 4.23 -46.44
C CYS A 49 36.23 3.47 -45.82
N LEU A 50 36.26 2.13 -45.82
CA LEU A 50 35.25 1.33 -45.16
C LEU A 50 35.19 1.58 -43.64
N PHE A 51 36.34 1.58 -42.97
CA PHE A 51 36.40 1.87 -41.54
C PHE A 51 35.95 3.31 -41.24
N PHE A 52 36.36 4.26 -42.06
CA PHE A 52 35.91 5.65 -41.94
C PHE A 52 34.40 5.76 -42.08
N LEU A 53 33.80 5.05 -43.06
CA LEU A 53 32.34 5.03 -43.26
C LEU A 53 31.63 4.42 -42.05
N ILE A 54 32.12 3.31 -41.50
CA ILE A 54 31.56 2.68 -40.29
C ILE A 54 31.65 3.65 -39.09
N ILE A 55 32.79 4.28 -38.90
CA ILE A 55 32.99 5.25 -37.81
C ILE A 55 32.06 6.46 -37.98
N LEU A 56 31.87 6.91 -39.24
CA LEU A 56 30.96 8.03 -39.54
C LEU A 56 29.50 7.64 -39.24
N ILE A 57 29.09 6.41 -39.57
CA ILE A 57 27.75 5.90 -39.24
C ILE A 57 27.55 5.79 -37.73
N LEU A 58 28.55 5.33 -36.99
CA LEU A 58 28.52 5.27 -35.51
C LEU A 58 28.40 6.64 -34.85
N GLN A 59 28.85 7.70 -35.53
CA GLN A 59 28.67 9.09 -35.07
C GLN A 59 27.28 9.65 -35.40
N ARG A 60 26.43 8.91 -36.07
CA ARG A 60 25.05 9.30 -36.43
C ARG A 60 24.98 10.76 -36.94
N PRO A 61 25.50 11.06 -38.11
CA PRO A 61 25.37 12.41 -38.65
C PRO A 61 23.92 12.76 -38.91
N VAL A 62 23.48 13.90 -38.39
CA VAL A 62 22.13 14.42 -38.54
C VAL A 62 22.20 15.78 -39.22
N LEU A 63 21.38 16.00 -40.22
CA LEU A 63 21.17 17.32 -40.80
C LEU A 63 20.07 18.02 -40.05
N LEU A 64 20.43 19.13 -39.41
CA LEU A 64 19.47 20.02 -38.74
C LEU A 64 19.08 21.11 -39.73
N GLU A 65 17.85 21.06 -40.23
CA GLU A 65 17.28 22.14 -41.03
C GLU A 65 16.48 23.09 -40.08
N PRO A 66 16.75 24.40 -40.14
CA PRO A 66 15.88 25.33 -39.41
C PRO A 66 14.48 25.20 -39.96
N SER A 67 13.49 24.96 -39.11
CA SER A 67 12.10 25.02 -39.52
C SER A 67 11.72 26.50 -39.69
N ASP A 68 11.53 26.92 -40.90
CA ASP A 68 11.26 28.35 -41.23
C ASP A 68 9.77 28.66 -41.22
N ASP A 69 8.91 27.67 -40.93
CA ASP A 69 7.46 27.85 -41.06
C ASP A 69 6.75 27.73 -39.69
N ARG A 70 6.43 28.91 -39.11
CA ARG A 70 5.61 29.01 -37.88
C ARG A 70 4.21 28.37 -38.04
N ARG A 71 3.77 28.07 -39.25
CA ARG A 71 2.50 27.42 -39.55
C ARG A 71 2.53 25.91 -39.31
N ASP A 72 3.73 25.31 -39.17
CA ASP A 72 3.90 23.88 -38.90
C ASP A 72 3.87 23.54 -37.40
N ALA A 73 3.83 24.53 -36.52
CA ALA A 73 3.67 24.32 -35.10
C ALA A 73 2.22 23.95 -34.76
N ILE A 74 2.03 22.90 -33.98
CA ILE A 74 0.71 22.43 -33.55
C ILE A 74 0.35 22.95 -32.16
N VAL A 75 -0.95 23.23 -31.97
CA VAL A 75 -1.56 23.53 -30.68
C VAL A 75 -2.64 22.48 -30.39
N PRO A 76 -2.35 21.41 -29.65
CA PRO A 76 -3.35 20.48 -29.19
C PRO A 76 -4.29 21.18 -28.18
N ILE A 77 -5.59 20.99 -28.36
CA ILE A 77 -6.62 21.41 -27.39
C ILE A 77 -7.14 20.16 -26.71
N LEU A 78 -6.81 19.98 -25.44
CA LEU A 78 -7.25 18.87 -24.60
C LEU A 78 -8.54 19.26 -23.89
N VAL A 79 -9.59 18.48 -24.07
CA VAL A 79 -10.88 18.69 -23.42
C VAL A 79 -11.14 17.51 -22.49
N ASP A 80 -11.41 17.83 -21.24
CA ASP A 80 -11.84 16.84 -20.27
C ASP A 80 -13.21 16.27 -20.63
N VAL A 81 -13.28 14.96 -20.76
CA VAL A 81 -14.52 14.22 -21.04
C VAL A 81 -14.93 13.30 -19.91
N SER A 82 -14.39 13.52 -18.71
CA SER A 82 -14.74 12.77 -17.50
C SER A 82 -16.17 13.05 -17.01
N GLN A 83 -16.66 12.20 -16.11
CA GLN A 83 -18.04 12.33 -15.60
C GLN A 83 -18.28 13.63 -14.82
N SER A 84 -17.27 14.19 -14.20
CA SER A 84 -17.36 15.51 -13.52
C SER A 84 -17.80 16.62 -14.45
N MET A 85 -17.53 16.50 -15.76
CA MET A 85 -17.97 17.45 -16.77
C MET A 85 -19.48 17.39 -17.11
N ARG A 86 -20.23 16.44 -16.54
CA ARG A 86 -21.71 16.42 -16.59
C ARG A 86 -22.38 17.36 -15.59
N LEU A 87 -21.64 17.84 -14.60
CA LEU A 87 -22.18 18.69 -13.54
C LEU A 87 -22.77 19.98 -14.11
N ASN A 88 -23.96 20.35 -13.62
CA ASN A 88 -24.73 21.50 -14.06
C ASN A 88 -24.46 22.68 -13.13
N ASP A 89 -23.26 23.21 -13.11
CA ASP A 89 -22.88 24.35 -12.25
C ASP A 89 -22.38 25.59 -13.00
N VAL A 90 -22.32 25.55 -14.31
CA VAL A 90 -21.87 26.66 -15.13
C VAL A 90 -23.06 27.48 -15.65
N GLY A 91 -23.01 28.81 -15.48
CA GLY A 91 -24.05 29.71 -15.95
C GLY A 91 -24.47 30.77 -14.92
N THR A 92 -25.48 31.51 -15.24
CA THR A 92 -26.08 32.55 -14.39
C THR A 92 -27.27 32.02 -13.61
N SER A 93 -27.76 32.76 -12.63
CA SER A 93 -28.90 32.45 -11.77
C SER A 93 -30.22 32.04 -12.47
N VAL A 94 -30.28 32.07 -13.79
CA VAL A 94 -31.50 31.77 -14.59
C VAL A 94 -31.41 30.40 -15.31
N GLY A 95 -30.22 29.79 -15.41
CA GLY A 95 -30.08 28.46 -16.01
C GLY A 95 -28.63 27.94 -15.91
N ASN A 96 -28.46 26.83 -15.23
CA ASN A 96 -27.17 26.12 -15.22
C ASN A 96 -27.07 25.21 -16.45
N ARG A 97 -25.86 25.11 -17.02
CA ARG A 97 -25.52 24.21 -18.12
C ARG A 97 -24.49 23.18 -17.67
N PRO A 98 -24.41 22.00 -18.30
CA PRO A 98 -23.33 21.09 -18.09
C PRO A 98 -21.97 21.75 -18.38
N ARG A 99 -20.93 21.36 -17.62
CA ARG A 99 -19.56 21.83 -17.85
C ARG A 99 -19.06 21.46 -19.24
N ILE A 100 -19.45 20.28 -19.76
CA ILE A 100 -19.05 19.84 -21.10
C ILE A 100 -19.58 20.75 -22.19
N ASP A 101 -20.80 21.31 -22.03
CA ASP A 101 -21.37 22.27 -23.00
C ASP A 101 -20.62 23.61 -22.98
N GLU A 102 -20.15 24.03 -21.79
CA GLU A 102 -19.29 25.20 -21.67
C GLU A 102 -17.92 24.96 -22.30
N ALA A 103 -17.33 23.80 -22.06
CA ALA A 103 -16.07 23.37 -22.65
C ALA A 103 -16.18 23.33 -24.19
N ALA A 104 -17.29 22.80 -24.75
CA ALA A 104 -17.55 22.79 -26.17
C ALA A 104 -17.61 24.22 -26.73
N GLY A 105 -18.35 25.12 -26.07
CA GLY A 105 -18.43 26.53 -26.46
C GLY A 105 -17.07 27.24 -26.40
N ILE A 106 -16.23 26.96 -25.42
CA ILE A 106 -14.85 27.45 -25.33
C ILE A 106 -14.05 27.01 -26.54
N VAL A 107 -14.10 25.71 -26.86
CA VAL A 107 -13.34 25.09 -27.97
C VAL A 107 -13.84 25.66 -29.33
N GLU A 108 -15.14 25.73 -29.54
CA GLU A 108 -15.73 26.29 -30.77
C GLU A 108 -15.29 27.75 -31.02
N ASN A 109 -15.18 28.54 -29.97
CA ASN A 109 -14.73 29.93 -30.07
C ASN A 109 -13.21 30.05 -30.25
N LEU A 110 -12.45 29.20 -29.58
CA LEU A 110 -10.98 29.25 -29.54
C LEU A 110 -10.33 28.63 -30.78
N SER A 111 -10.85 27.50 -31.28
CA SER A 111 -10.24 26.75 -32.39
C SER A 111 -10.04 27.59 -33.65
N PRO A 112 -11.01 28.41 -34.14
CA PRO A 112 -10.79 29.25 -35.32
C PRO A 112 -9.75 30.37 -35.11
N ALA A 113 -9.69 30.91 -33.90
CA ALA A 113 -8.74 31.96 -33.55
C ALA A 113 -7.29 31.45 -33.49
N VAL A 114 -7.09 30.26 -32.99
CA VAL A 114 -5.78 29.59 -32.92
C VAL A 114 -5.39 29.02 -34.29
N ALA A 115 -6.35 28.45 -35.03
CA ALA A 115 -6.15 27.90 -36.38
C ALA A 115 -5.70 28.96 -37.41
N ALA A 116 -5.94 30.24 -37.14
CA ALA A 116 -5.42 31.31 -37.99
C ALA A 116 -3.87 31.40 -38.00
N ALA A 117 -3.20 30.84 -36.99
CA ALA A 117 -1.73 30.91 -36.85
C ALA A 117 -1.03 29.57 -36.67
N PHE A 118 -1.74 28.55 -36.22
CA PHE A 118 -1.19 27.23 -35.87
C PHE A 118 -2.05 26.12 -36.44
N GLU A 119 -1.50 24.88 -36.53
CA GLU A 119 -2.32 23.70 -36.75
C GLU A 119 -3.02 23.35 -35.42
N VAL A 120 -4.31 23.07 -35.44
CA VAL A 120 -5.11 22.76 -34.25
C VAL A 120 -5.67 21.38 -34.36
N GLU A 121 -5.50 20.56 -33.30
CA GLU A 121 -6.19 19.29 -33.14
C GLU A 121 -6.91 19.27 -31.79
N VAL A 122 -8.20 18.92 -31.79
CA VAL A 122 -9.01 18.81 -30.57
C VAL A 122 -9.02 17.35 -30.14
N LEU A 123 -8.67 17.12 -28.89
CA LEU A 123 -8.53 15.80 -28.29
C LEU A 123 -9.32 15.73 -26.99
N GLY A 124 -10.21 14.75 -26.88
CA GLY A 124 -10.84 14.41 -25.60
C GLY A 124 -9.90 13.56 -24.76
N PHE A 125 -9.79 13.87 -23.48
CA PHE A 125 -9.07 13.04 -22.53
C PHE A 125 -9.97 12.61 -21.37
N GLY A 126 -9.81 11.40 -20.94
CA GLY A 126 -10.44 10.75 -19.82
C GLY A 126 -9.58 9.56 -19.44
N GLU A 127 -10.03 8.33 -19.69
CA GLU A 127 -9.20 7.11 -19.57
C GLU A 127 -8.15 6.98 -20.68
N SER A 128 -8.40 7.60 -21.81
CA SER A 128 -7.52 7.60 -22.98
C SER A 128 -7.63 8.92 -23.72
N LEU A 129 -6.60 9.20 -24.51
CA LEU A 129 -6.55 10.38 -25.35
C LEU A 129 -7.04 10.01 -26.77
N ALA A 130 -8.08 10.68 -27.26
CA ALA A 130 -8.64 10.44 -28.59
C ALA A 130 -9.05 11.72 -29.29
N PRO A 131 -8.92 11.83 -30.63
CA PRO A 131 -9.48 12.95 -31.39
C PRO A 131 -11.00 13.01 -31.24
N VAL A 132 -11.53 14.20 -31.04
CA VAL A 132 -12.96 14.43 -30.85
C VAL A 132 -13.39 15.67 -31.66
N ASP A 133 -14.54 15.58 -32.29
CA ASP A 133 -15.17 16.74 -32.90
C ASP A 133 -15.81 17.61 -31.79
N PRO A 134 -15.59 18.93 -31.77
CA PRO A 134 -16.20 19.83 -30.78
C PRO A 134 -17.72 19.69 -30.64
N GLY A 135 -18.44 19.38 -31.73
CA GLY A 135 -19.90 19.17 -31.73
C GLY A 135 -20.34 17.81 -31.13
N ASP A 136 -19.43 16.85 -30.95
CA ASP A 136 -19.72 15.50 -30.44
C ASP A 136 -19.11 15.22 -29.05
N LEU A 137 -18.68 16.27 -28.34
CA LEU A 137 -18.11 16.15 -27.00
C LEU A 137 -19.16 15.56 -26.02
N ARG A 138 -18.77 14.44 -25.37
CA ARG A 138 -19.60 13.76 -24.36
C ARG A 138 -18.75 13.43 -23.13
N ALA A 139 -19.27 13.72 -21.97
CA ALA A 139 -18.62 13.41 -20.69
C ALA A 139 -18.87 11.94 -20.29
N ASP A 140 -18.28 11.00 -21.01
CA ASP A 140 -18.48 9.56 -20.80
C ASP A 140 -17.29 8.87 -20.12
N GLY A 141 -16.18 9.57 -19.95
CA GLY A 141 -14.97 9.07 -19.30
C GLY A 141 -15.20 8.81 -17.80
N ARG A 142 -14.82 7.64 -17.33
CA ARG A 142 -14.99 7.24 -15.92
C ARG A 142 -13.94 7.85 -14.99
N ARG A 143 -12.90 8.44 -15.55
CA ARG A 143 -11.82 9.12 -14.81
C ARG A 143 -11.18 10.18 -15.68
N SER A 144 -10.52 11.12 -15.04
CA SER A 144 -9.68 12.12 -15.67
C SER A 144 -8.21 11.78 -15.40
N ASP A 145 -7.44 11.51 -16.47
CA ASP A 145 -6.00 11.25 -16.44
C ASP A 145 -5.27 12.32 -17.27
N LEU A 146 -5.17 13.52 -16.72
CA LEU A 146 -4.51 14.65 -17.38
C LEU A 146 -3.01 14.38 -17.56
N GLY A 147 -2.37 13.75 -16.57
CA GLY A 147 -0.97 13.38 -16.66
C GLY A 147 -0.69 12.38 -17.80
N GLY A 148 -1.54 11.37 -17.96
CA GLY A 148 -1.50 10.41 -19.07
C GLY A 148 -1.76 11.08 -20.42
N ALA A 149 -2.69 12.02 -20.48
CA ALA A 149 -2.97 12.78 -21.69
C ALA A 149 -1.78 13.62 -22.15
N LEU A 150 -1.09 14.30 -21.23
CA LEU A 150 0.12 15.06 -21.55
C LEU A 150 1.26 14.17 -22.06
N ARG A 151 1.44 12.98 -21.47
CA ARG A 151 2.38 11.96 -22.00
C ARG A 151 1.98 11.52 -23.41
N GLY A 152 0.71 11.23 -23.63
CA GLY A 152 0.17 10.86 -24.93
C GLY A 152 0.41 11.92 -26.00
N ILE A 153 0.31 13.21 -25.65
CA ILE A 153 0.67 14.32 -26.54
C ILE A 153 2.14 14.28 -26.93
N ARG A 154 3.06 14.08 -25.96
CA ARG A 154 4.51 13.98 -26.25
C ARG A 154 4.81 12.85 -27.21
N GLU A 155 4.16 11.70 -27.05
CA GLU A 155 4.35 10.55 -27.94
C GLU A 155 3.74 10.77 -29.31
N ARG A 156 2.51 11.32 -29.39
CA ARG A 156 1.77 11.55 -30.62
C ARG A 156 2.48 12.55 -31.55
N TYR A 157 3.03 13.62 -30.99
CA TYR A 157 3.69 14.68 -31.75
C TYR A 157 5.22 14.64 -31.65
N ARG A 158 5.79 13.47 -31.37
CA ARG A 158 7.26 13.29 -31.31
C ARG A 158 7.93 13.76 -32.60
N GLY A 159 8.78 14.78 -32.50
CA GLY A 159 9.49 15.39 -33.64
C GLY A 159 8.75 16.50 -34.34
N ARG A 160 7.55 16.88 -33.89
CA ARG A 160 6.84 18.10 -34.34
C ARG A 160 7.01 19.20 -33.30
N SER A 161 6.94 20.44 -33.76
CA SER A 161 6.97 21.59 -32.85
C SER A 161 5.58 21.80 -32.25
N ILE A 162 5.47 21.83 -30.92
CA ILE A 162 4.26 22.15 -30.18
C ILE A 162 4.43 23.58 -29.63
N ALA A 163 3.59 24.52 -30.11
CA ALA A 163 3.65 25.90 -29.65
C ALA A 163 3.13 26.11 -28.23
N GLY A 164 2.25 25.25 -27.81
CA GLY A 164 1.65 25.17 -26.48
C GLY A 164 0.50 24.18 -26.48
N ILE A 165 0.07 23.77 -25.30
CA ILE A 165 -1.06 22.86 -25.10
C ILE A 165 -2.16 23.64 -24.40
N VAL A 166 -3.39 23.60 -24.93
CA VAL A 166 -4.55 24.18 -24.23
C VAL A 166 -5.30 23.07 -23.53
N VAL A 167 -5.57 23.22 -22.24
CA VAL A 167 -6.32 22.25 -21.42
C VAL A 167 -7.61 22.90 -20.95
N VAL A 168 -8.75 22.31 -21.28
CA VAL A 168 -10.08 22.71 -20.81
C VAL A 168 -10.61 21.64 -19.87
N SER A 169 -10.62 21.88 -18.56
CA SER A 169 -10.96 20.90 -17.52
C SER A 169 -11.40 21.59 -16.23
N ASP A 170 -12.07 20.87 -15.35
CA ASP A 170 -12.29 21.31 -13.97
C ASP A 170 -11.07 21.09 -13.06
N GLY A 171 -9.99 20.47 -13.59
CA GLY A 171 -8.74 20.21 -12.88
C GLY A 171 -8.82 19.08 -11.87
N GLY A 172 -9.93 18.33 -11.84
CA GLY A 172 -10.03 17.08 -11.10
C GLY A 172 -9.13 16.01 -11.73
N GLU A 173 -8.36 15.30 -10.93
CA GLU A 173 -7.52 14.20 -11.38
C GLU A 173 -7.83 12.94 -10.56
N SER A 174 -8.41 11.94 -11.20
CA SER A 174 -8.83 10.70 -10.57
C SER A 174 -7.99 9.50 -10.98
N GLY A 175 -7.16 9.64 -12.04
CA GLY A 175 -6.34 8.58 -12.62
C GLY A 175 -4.82 8.75 -12.46
N GLY A 176 -4.36 9.82 -11.81
CA GLY A 176 -2.95 10.22 -11.83
C GLY A 176 -2.00 9.30 -11.08
N ASP A 177 -0.93 8.89 -11.75
CA ASP A 177 0.28 8.41 -11.10
C ASP A 177 1.03 9.64 -10.54
N PRO A 178 1.36 9.68 -9.22
CA PRO A 178 2.13 10.79 -8.63
C PRO A 178 3.46 11.09 -9.32
N SER A 179 3.95 10.18 -10.17
CA SER A 179 5.18 10.36 -10.95
C SER A 179 5.00 11.24 -12.19
N THR A 180 3.78 11.68 -12.52
CA THR A 180 3.49 12.52 -13.69
C THR A 180 3.67 14.01 -13.42
N GLN A 181 4.82 14.38 -12.88
CA GLN A 181 5.22 15.79 -12.84
C GLN A 181 5.68 16.25 -14.24
N PRO A 182 5.39 17.52 -14.62
CA PRO A 182 5.95 18.08 -15.84
C PRO A 182 7.48 17.96 -15.85
N GLU A 183 8.03 17.60 -17.00
CA GLU A 183 9.47 17.51 -17.19
C GLU A 183 10.04 18.85 -17.70
N ASP A 184 11.28 19.13 -17.37
CA ASP A 184 11.98 20.30 -17.91
C ASP A 184 12.02 20.23 -19.44
N GLY A 185 11.39 21.24 -20.09
CA GLY A 185 11.30 21.31 -21.56
C GLY A 185 9.93 20.89 -22.13
N ASP A 186 8.96 20.60 -21.28
CA ASP A 186 7.58 20.39 -21.72
C ASP A 186 7.01 21.65 -22.39
N PRO A 187 6.13 21.48 -23.40
CA PRO A 187 5.43 22.62 -24.00
C PRO A 187 4.58 23.36 -22.96
N PRO A 188 4.49 24.71 -23.07
CA PRO A 188 3.71 25.48 -22.11
C PRO A 188 2.24 25.08 -22.14
N VAL A 189 1.65 24.84 -20.98
CA VAL A 189 0.24 24.48 -20.81
C VAL A 189 -0.57 25.73 -20.45
N PHE A 190 -1.59 25.99 -21.25
CA PHE A 190 -2.58 27.04 -21.00
C PHE A 190 -3.86 26.39 -20.51
N ALA A 191 -4.17 26.57 -19.23
CA ALA A 191 -5.31 25.93 -18.60
C ALA A 191 -6.52 26.84 -18.57
N VAL A 192 -7.65 26.33 -19.01
CA VAL A 192 -8.97 27.00 -18.93
C VAL A 192 -9.83 26.18 -17.97
N GLY A 193 -10.12 26.75 -16.81
CA GLY A 193 -10.94 26.11 -15.81
C GLY A 193 -12.42 26.18 -16.12
N VAL A 194 -13.13 25.06 -16.01
CA VAL A 194 -14.58 24.97 -16.17
C VAL A 194 -15.22 24.47 -14.87
N GLY A 195 -16.32 25.10 -14.45
CA GLY A 195 -16.98 24.81 -13.18
C GLY A 195 -16.80 25.91 -12.14
N ARG A 196 -17.27 25.65 -10.92
CA ARG A 196 -17.21 26.61 -9.80
C ARG A 196 -16.20 26.19 -8.74
N PRO A 197 -15.44 27.12 -8.16
CA PRO A 197 -14.49 26.83 -7.07
C PRO A 197 -15.18 26.54 -5.74
N THR A 198 -16.46 26.87 -5.62
CA THR A 198 -17.26 26.67 -4.40
C THR A 198 -18.54 25.93 -4.70
N ILE A 199 -18.87 24.96 -3.85
CA ILE A 199 -20.12 24.22 -3.91
C ILE A 199 -21.23 25.10 -3.37
N ALA A 200 -22.26 25.32 -4.17
CA ALA A 200 -23.39 26.16 -3.77
C ALA A 200 -24.35 25.36 -2.85
N ARG A 201 -24.67 24.13 -3.23
CA ARG A 201 -25.63 23.29 -2.52
C ARG A 201 -25.36 21.82 -2.80
N ASP A 202 -24.93 21.07 -1.77
CA ASP A 202 -24.59 19.66 -1.89
C ASP A 202 -24.45 18.97 -0.54
N ARG A 203 -24.71 17.66 -0.47
CA ARG A 203 -24.43 16.81 0.67
C ARG A 203 -23.53 15.67 0.20
N GLU A 204 -22.42 15.45 0.87
CA GLU A 204 -21.42 14.49 0.42
C GLU A 204 -20.88 13.62 1.56
N VAL A 205 -20.57 12.37 1.23
CA VAL A 205 -19.76 11.48 2.05
C VAL A 205 -18.32 11.62 1.58
N LEU A 206 -17.51 12.37 2.35
CA LEU A 206 -16.11 12.66 2.00
C LEU A 206 -15.21 11.44 2.04
N ASP A 207 -15.36 10.62 3.08
CA ASP A 207 -14.52 9.44 3.28
C ASP A 207 -15.20 8.45 4.23
N VAL A 208 -14.95 7.16 4.00
CA VAL A 208 -15.33 6.07 4.90
C VAL A 208 -14.13 5.17 5.17
N THR A 209 -13.71 5.13 6.42
CA THR A 209 -12.59 4.30 6.87
C THR A 209 -13.04 3.14 7.73
N VAL A 210 -12.44 1.98 7.47
CA VAL A 210 -12.61 0.76 8.29
C VAL A 210 -11.55 0.80 9.38
N GLY A 211 -11.99 0.90 10.63
CA GLY A 211 -11.10 0.79 11.78
C GLY A 211 -10.57 -0.63 11.95
N ALA A 212 -9.49 -0.76 12.69
CA ALA A 212 -9.05 -2.09 13.13
C ALA A 212 -10.11 -2.72 14.06
N PRO A 213 -10.26 -4.05 14.07
CA PRO A 213 -11.16 -4.73 15.00
C PRO A 213 -10.87 -4.29 16.44
N THR A 214 -11.91 -3.92 17.15
CA THR A 214 -11.75 -3.54 18.57
C THR A 214 -11.38 -4.75 19.41
N LEU A 215 -10.44 -4.58 20.34
CA LEU A 215 -10.01 -5.68 21.21
C LEU A 215 -11.15 -6.18 22.13
N THR A 216 -12.19 -5.37 22.33
CA THR A 216 -13.27 -5.68 23.27
C THR A 216 -14.24 -6.75 22.77
N ASN A 217 -14.69 -6.65 21.51
CA ASN A 217 -15.77 -7.52 20.99
C ASN A 217 -15.65 -7.86 19.50
N SER A 218 -14.46 -7.79 18.92
CA SER A 218 -14.21 -7.96 17.47
C SER A 218 -15.00 -7.02 16.57
N ALA A 219 -15.74 -6.07 17.12
CA ALA A 219 -16.46 -5.09 16.32
C ALA A 219 -15.48 -4.13 15.65
N ILE A 220 -15.84 -3.66 14.50
CA ILE A 220 -15.12 -2.66 13.72
C ILE A 220 -15.90 -1.36 13.75
N ASP A 221 -15.23 -0.26 14.03
CA ASP A 221 -15.82 1.05 13.87
C ASP A 221 -15.61 1.53 12.42
N LEU A 222 -16.70 1.67 11.68
CA LEU A 222 -16.72 2.35 10.39
C LEU A 222 -16.86 3.85 10.66
N ARG A 223 -15.83 4.61 10.33
CA ARG A 223 -15.84 6.07 10.51
C ARG A 223 -16.10 6.73 9.17
N ALA A 224 -17.14 7.52 9.11
CA ALA A 224 -17.47 8.32 7.95
C ALA A 224 -17.28 9.82 8.25
N SER A 225 -16.79 10.55 7.27
CA SER A 225 -16.73 12.00 7.27
C SER A 225 -17.74 12.53 6.26
N ILE A 226 -18.60 13.45 6.69
CA ILE A 226 -19.72 13.96 5.91
C ILE A 226 -19.64 15.46 5.90
N ALA A 227 -19.93 16.09 4.76
CA ALA A 227 -20.08 17.55 4.65
C ALA A 227 -21.44 17.91 4.07
N SER A 228 -21.89 19.14 4.39
CA SER A 228 -23.13 19.71 3.87
C SER A 228 -22.90 21.16 3.49
N HIS A 229 -23.24 21.50 2.26
CA HIS A 229 -23.06 22.84 1.68
C HIS A 229 -24.43 23.43 1.35
N GLY A 230 -24.67 24.68 1.72
CA GLY A 230 -25.83 25.45 1.31
C GLY A 230 -27.20 24.99 1.86
N PHE A 231 -27.24 24.12 2.85
CA PHE A 231 -28.45 23.64 3.53
C PHE A 231 -28.56 24.14 4.98
N ASP A 232 -27.75 25.15 5.37
CA ASP A 232 -27.71 25.69 6.71
C ASP A 232 -27.60 24.59 7.80
N ALA A 233 -28.41 24.67 8.87
CA ALA A 233 -28.43 23.71 9.95
C ALA A 233 -29.51 22.62 9.80
N GLU A 234 -29.93 22.30 8.58
CA GLU A 234 -30.90 21.20 8.34
C GLU A 234 -30.31 19.88 8.78
N PRO A 235 -31.04 19.06 9.59
CA PRO A 235 -30.58 17.74 10.00
C PRO A 235 -30.31 16.83 8.79
N ILE A 236 -29.23 16.08 8.91
CA ILE A 236 -28.82 15.11 7.90
C ILE A 236 -29.11 13.72 8.45
N GLU A 237 -29.83 12.93 7.68
CA GLU A 237 -30.00 11.51 7.95
C GLU A 237 -28.89 10.72 7.27
N VAL A 238 -28.11 9.99 8.07
CA VAL A 238 -27.01 9.14 7.62
C VAL A 238 -27.39 7.68 7.82
N ARG A 239 -27.34 6.92 6.77
CA ARG A 239 -27.74 5.51 6.73
C ARG A 239 -26.53 4.63 6.55
N LEU A 240 -26.46 3.56 7.31
CA LEU A 240 -25.55 2.44 7.07
C LEU A 240 -26.35 1.27 6.48
N LEU A 241 -25.96 0.87 5.28
CA LEU A 241 -26.54 -0.30 4.63
C LEU A 241 -25.53 -1.45 4.62
N GLU A 242 -25.98 -2.66 4.86
CA GLU A 242 -25.25 -3.91 4.72
C GLU A 242 -25.79 -4.67 3.51
N ASP A 243 -24.97 -4.88 2.49
CA ASP A 243 -25.38 -5.51 1.23
C ASP A 243 -26.70 -4.91 0.64
N GLY A 244 -26.85 -3.57 0.75
CA GLY A 244 -28.02 -2.82 0.31
C GLY A 244 -29.21 -2.80 1.29
N ARG A 245 -29.10 -3.45 2.46
CA ARG A 245 -30.14 -3.46 3.50
C ARG A 245 -29.78 -2.47 4.61
N LEU A 246 -30.70 -1.58 4.97
CA LEU A 246 -30.53 -0.65 6.07
C LEU A 246 -30.35 -1.39 7.41
N VAL A 247 -29.23 -1.12 8.11
CA VAL A 247 -28.92 -1.71 9.43
C VAL A 247 -28.80 -0.68 10.54
N GLN A 248 -28.34 0.53 10.25
CA GLN A 248 -28.25 1.62 11.23
C GLN A 248 -28.63 2.95 10.59
N LEU A 249 -29.21 3.82 11.37
CA LEU A 249 -29.63 5.15 10.96
C LEU A 249 -29.28 6.13 12.08
N GLU A 250 -28.58 7.19 11.73
CA GLU A 250 -28.20 8.25 12.65
C GLU A 250 -28.58 9.61 12.08
N GLN A 251 -28.89 10.55 12.94
CA GLN A 251 -29.15 11.94 12.54
C GLN A 251 -28.07 12.84 13.10
N MET A 252 -27.59 13.76 12.28
CA MET A 252 -26.62 14.77 12.69
C MET A 252 -27.00 16.15 12.15
N THR A 253 -26.62 17.19 12.88
CA THR A 253 -26.90 18.58 12.47
C THR A 253 -25.59 19.28 12.14
N PRO A 254 -25.45 19.84 10.95
CA PRO A 254 -24.27 20.60 10.56
C PRO A 254 -24.02 21.78 11.51
N THR A 255 -22.76 21.95 11.92
CA THR A 255 -22.33 23.06 12.78
C THR A 255 -21.89 24.27 11.94
N ALA A 256 -21.43 24.05 10.74
CA ALA A 256 -21.05 25.08 9.77
C ALA A 256 -21.10 24.51 8.34
N THR A 257 -21.40 25.34 7.37
CA THR A 257 -21.44 24.99 5.95
C THR A 257 -20.08 24.45 5.51
N GLY A 258 -20.09 23.26 4.91
CA GLY A 258 -18.89 22.59 4.37
C GLY A 258 -17.91 22.07 5.41
N ALA A 259 -18.18 22.19 6.70
CA ALA A 259 -17.33 21.64 7.74
C ALA A 259 -17.48 20.12 7.81
N PRO A 260 -16.37 19.34 7.75
CA PRO A 260 -16.43 17.88 7.91
C PRO A 260 -16.98 17.49 9.28
N MET A 261 -17.94 16.58 9.30
CA MET A 261 -18.51 16.00 10.49
C MET A 261 -18.20 14.51 10.52
N ALA A 262 -17.70 14.01 11.65
CA ALA A 262 -17.38 12.59 11.82
C ALA A 262 -18.54 11.84 12.47
N ILE A 263 -18.87 10.67 11.89
CA ILE A 263 -19.80 9.70 12.47
C ILE A 263 -19.14 8.34 12.53
N ALA A 264 -19.49 7.53 13.52
CA ALA A 264 -18.96 6.18 13.65
C ALA A 264 -20.10 5.16 13.82
N PHE A 265 -20.12 4.19 12.94
CA PHE A 265 -21.01 3.03 13.01
C PHE A 265 -20.22 1.82 13.51
N ARG A 266 -20.84 1.02 14.36
CA ARG A 266 -20.23 -0.20 14.88
C ARG A 266 -20.81 -1.42 14.20
N VAL A 267 -19.95 -2.20 13.54
CA VAL A 267 -20.31 -3.42 12.80
C VAL A 267 -19.52 -4.61 13.30
N SER A 268 -20.10 -5.81 13.22
CA SER A 268 -19.38 -7.06 13.53
C SER A 268 -19.09 -7.80 12.23
N PRO A 269 -17.80 -8.11 11.93
CA PRO A 269 -17.46 -8.90 10.76
C PRO A 269 -18.14 -10.26 10.79
N LYS A 270 -18.63 -10.74 9.64
CA LYS A 270 -19.11 -12.10 9.49
C LYS A 270 -17.93 -13.09 9.55
N PRO A 271 -18.13 -14.35 9.95
CA PRO A 271 -17.02 -15.31 10.09
C PRO A 271 -16.27 -15.55 8.76
N ASP A 272 -16.99 -15.82 7.67
CA ASP A 272 -16.42 -16.38 6.44
C ASP A 272 -16.66 -15.52 5.19
N VAL A 273 -17.42 -14.42 5.30
CA VAL A 273 -17.85 -13.61 4.14
C VAL A 273 -17.48 -12.15 4.35
N ALA A 274 -16.79 -11.60 3.37
CA ALA A 274 -16.58 -10.16 3.32
C ALA A 274 -17.92 -9.45 3.07
N THR A 275 -18.19 -8.40 3.83
CA THR A 275 -19.47 -7.70 3.81
C THR A 275 -19.28 -6.30 3.25
N LEU A 276 -20.12 -5.95 2.28
CA LEU A 276 -20.11 -4.62 1.68
C LEU A 276 -21.03 -3.70 2.48
N TYR A 277 -20.44 -2.69 3.10
CA TYR A 277 -21.18 -1.62 3.76
C TYR A 277 -21.23 -0.40 2.85
N THR A 278 -22.38 0.27 2.85
CA THR A 278 -22.58 1.56 2.19
C THR A 278 -22.99 2.56 3.24
N VAL A 279 -22.22 3.65 3.35
CA VAL A 279 -22.64 4.83 4.11
C VAL A 279 -23.30 5.78 3.13
N GLU A 280 -24.53 6.16 3.39
CA GLU A 280 -25.37 6.97 2.53
C GLU A 280 -25.95 8.15 3.30
N VAL A 281 -25.90 9.32 2.69
CA VAL A 281 -26.60 10.53 3.16
C VAL A 281 -27.90 10.66 2.39
N ALA A 282 -28.99 10.93 3.08
CA ALA A 282 -30.29 11.12 2.44
C ALA A 282 -30.25 12.29 1.45
N GLU A 283 -30.77 12.06 0.25
CA GLU A 283 -30.87 13.07 -0.81
C GLU A 283 -31.67 14.28 -0.33
N ALA A 284 -31.17 15.46 -0.64
CA ALA A 284 -31.88 16.72 -0.45
C ALA A 284 -32.22 17.35 -1.80
N GLY A 285 -33.32 18.07 -1.86
CA GLY A 285 -33.72 18.74 -3.11
C GLY A 285 -32.69 19.78 -3.59
N SER A 286 -32.41 19.78 -4.88
CA SER A 286 -31.48 20.74 -5.54
C SER A 286 -30.00 20.60 -5.17
N GLU A 287 -29.52 19.41 -4.96
CA GLU A 287 -28.08 19.11 -4.85
C GLU A 287 -27.38 19.22 -6.21
N LEU A 288 -26.08 19.53 -6.16
CA LEU A 288 -25.23 19.59 -7.34
C LEU A 288 -25.11 18.20 -7.98
N THR A 289 -24.92 17.18 -7.14
CA THR A 289 -24.83 15.79 -7.57
C THR A 289 -25.34 14.86 -6.46
N HIS A 290 -25.86 13.70 -6.84
CA HIS A 290 -26.19 12.63 -5.92
C HIS A 290 -25.13 11.50 -5.92
N GLY A 291 -24.15 11.61 -6.82
CA GLY A 291 -23.12 10.60 -7.01
C GLY A 291 -22.11 10.48 -5.84
N ASN A 292 -22.00 11.54 -5.01
CA ASN A 292 -21.14 11.60 -3.84
C ASN A 292 -21.88 11.42 -2.50
N ASN A 293 -23.21 11.19 -2.54
CA ASN A 293 -24.02 10.96 -1.34
C ASN A 293 -23.80 9.59 -0.70
N ALA A 294 -23.08 8.68 -1.37
CA ALA A 294 -22.85 7.34 -0.87
C ALA A 294 -21.42 6.87 -1.12
N GLN A 295 -20.81 6.25 -0.12
CA GLN A 295 -19.54 5.53 -0.26
C GLN A 295 -19.65 4.10 0.22
N ARG A 296 -19.02 3.20 -0.52
CA ARG A 296 -18.97 1.77 -0.22
C ARG A 296 -17.63 1.41 0.38
N VAL A 297 -17.68 0.56 1.39
CA VAL A 297 -16.48 0.04 2.04
C VAL A 297 -16.64 -1.45 2.30
N LEU A 298 -15.56 -2.19 2.10
CA LEU A 298 -15.55 -3.62 2.30
C LEU A 298 -14.96 -3.94 3.68
N VAL A 299 -15.72 -4.67 4.48
CA VAL A 299 -15.27 -5.22 5.75
C VAL A 299 -14.91 -6.69 5.52
N PRO A 300 -13.63 -7.07 5.65
CA PRO A 300 -13.22 -8.46 5.50
C PRO A 300 -13.83 -9.33 6.60
N PRO A 301 -13.94 -10.66 6.39
CA PRO A 301 -14.41 -11.57 7.41
C PRO A 301 -13.48 -11.58 8.64
N ALA A 302 -13.98 -12.09 9.76
CA ALA A 302 -13.23 -12.18 11.01
C ALA A 302 -11.95 -13.02 10.90
N GLY A 303 -11.86 -13.86 9.86
CA GLY A 303 -10.76 -14.77 9.63
C GLY A 303 -10.77 -16.00 10.55
N ARG A 304 -9.72 -16.82 10.48
CA ARG A 304 -9.62 -18.05 11.29
C ARG A 304 -9.50 -17.73 12.79
N PRO A 305 -10.03 -18.60 13.65
CA PRO A 305 -9.78 -18.50 15.09
C PRO A 305 -8.29 -18.51 15.42
N ARG A 306 -7.91 -17.74 16.44
CA ARG A 306 -6.52 -17.61 16.90
C ARG A 306 -6.18 -18.69 17.91
N ARG A 307 -5.09 -19.40 17.71
CA ARG A 307 -4.66 -20.52 18.52
C ARG A 307 -3.75 -20.07 19.65
N ILE A 308 -4.16 -20.30 20.89
CA ILE A 308 -3.39 -19.91 22.07
C ILE A 308 -3.00 -21.20 22.85
N LEU A 309 -1.72 -21.29 23.22
CA LEU A 309 -1.23 -22.29 24.16
C LEU A 309 -1.08 -21.67 25.55
N LEU A 310 -1.85 -22.16 26.51
CA LEU A 310 -1.73 -21.78 27.92
C LEU A 310 -1.01 -22.88 28.70
N VAL A 311 0.13 -22.52 29.29
CA VAL A 311 0.94 -23.44 30.13
C VAL A 311 0.94 -22.91 31.56
N GLU A 312 0.50 -23.72 32.51
CA GLU A 312 0.47 -23.40 33.91
C GLU A 312 1.39 -24.33 34.73
N GLY A 313 2.24 -23.77 35.59
CA GLY A 313 3.24 -24.47 36.36
C GLY A 313 2.69 -25.29 37.54
N ALA A 314 1.51 -24.97 38.02
CA ALA A 314 0.82 -25.69 39.11
C ALA A 314 -0.69 -25.46 39.00
N PRO A 315 -1.53 -26.43 39.45
CA PRO A 315 -2.98 -26.24 39.48
C PRO A 315 -3.36 -24.97 40.26
N GLY A 316 -4.09 -24.06 39.63
CA GLY A 316 -4.48 -22.78 40.25
C GLY A 316 -5.80 -22.27 39.74
N TYR A 317 -6.33 -21.27 40.44
CA TYR A 317 -7.55 -20.59 40.03
C TYR A 317 -7.31 -19.74 38.76
N GLU A 318 -6.12 -19.14 38.60
CA GLU A 318 -5.79 -18.28 37.46
C GLU A 318 -6.05 -18.98 36.13
N HIS A 319 -5.54 -20.20 35.95
CA HIS A 319 -5.77 -21.02 34.76
C HIS A 319 -7.27 -21.22 34.47
N SER A 320 -8.04 -21.58 35.50
CA SER A 320 -9.46 -21.88 35.32
C SER A 320 -10.28 -20.65 34.92
N PHE A 321 -9.93 -19.48 35.47
CA PHE A 321 -10.58 -18.21 35.16
C PHE A 321 -10.15 -17.66 33.80
N LEU A 322 -8.86 -17.69 33.46
CA LEU A 322 -8.34 -17.31 32.14
C LEU A 322 -8.99 -18.16 31.05
N LYS A 323 -8.97 -19.47 31.23
CA LYS A 323 -9.59 -20.41 30.27
C LYS A 323 -11.06 -20.07 30.06
N ARG A 324 -11.83 -19.80 31.12
CA ARG A 324 -13.24 -19.44 31.02
C ARG A 324 -13.45 -18.13 30.30
N ALA A 325 -12.63 -17.13 30.57
CA ALA A 325 -12.73 -15.82 29.93
C ALA A 325 -12.44 -15.90 28.42
N TRP A 326 -11.44 -16.70 28.03
CA TRP A 326 -11.05 -16.83 26.60
C TRP A 326 -11.99 -17.74 25.81
N LEU A 327 -12.53 -18.81 26.39
CA LEU A 327 -13.49 -19.70 25.72
C LEU A 327 -14.87 -19.05 25.48
N GLN A 328 -15.12 -17.86 26.03
CA GLN A 328 -16.29 -17.06 25.69
C GLN A 328 -16.12 -16.32 24.35
N ASP A 329 -14.92 -16.32 23.77
CA ASP A 329 -14.58 -15.64 22.52
C ASP A 329 -14.43 -16.69 21.42
N GLU A 330 -15.37 -16.71 20.48
CA GLU A 330 -15.36 -17.65 19.34
C GLU A 330 -14.15 -17.46 18.42
N ALA A 331 -13.48 -16.30 18.48
CA ALA A 331 -12.27 -16.03 17.73
C ALA A 331 -11.01 -16.66 18.35
N ILE A 332 -11.13 -17.41 19.47
CA ILE A 332 -10.01 -17.99 20.20
C ILE A 332 -10.17 -19.51 20.29
N GLU A 333 -9.18 -20.24 19.78
CA GLU A 333 -8.97 -21.66 20.08
C GLU A 333 -7.91 -21.81 21.16
N LEU A 334 -8.22 -22.47 22.26
CA LEU A 334 -7.35 -22.63 23.41
C LEU A 334 -6.92 -24.07 23.62
N ASP A 335 -5.62 -24.33 23.60
CA ASP A 335 -5.01 -25.54 24.15
C ASP A 335 -4.36 -25.20 25.48
N SER A 336 -4.51 -26.05 26.48
CA SER A 336 -3.99 -25.79 27.82
C SER A 336 -3.28 -26.99 28.42
N VAL A 337 -2.20 -26.71 29.14
CA VAL A 337 -1.37 -27.66 29.85
C VAL A 337 -1.20 -27.20 31.29
N VAL A 338 -1.55 -28.06 32.24
CA VAL A 338 -1.33 -27.80 33.67
C VAL A 338 -0.45 -28.88 34.23
N ARG A 339 0.68 -28.52 34.86
CA ARG A 339 1.54 -29.42 35.55
C ARG A 339 0.87 -29.89 36.85
N LYS A 340 0.61 -31.20 36.99
CA LYS A 340 -0.03 -31.77 38.19
C LYS A 340 0.93 -32.03 39.34
N GLY A 341 2.18 -32.33 39.01
CA GLY A 341 3.21 -32.75 39.93
C GLY A 341 4.01 -33.91 39.36
N VAL A 342 4.79 -34.56 40.19
CA VAL A 342 5.73 -35.63 39.82
C VAL A 342 5.11 -37.01 40.16
N ASN A 343 5.24 -37.97 39.24
CA ASN A 343 4.83 -39.36 39.48
C ASN A 343 5.85 -40.12 40.33
N ASP A 344 5.56 -41.37 40.67
CA ASP A 344 6.44 -42.22 41.44
C ASP A 344 7.82 -42.49 40.79
N ARG A 345 7.96 -42.18 39.51
CA ARG A 345 9.22 -42.32 38.75
C ARG A 345 9.99 -40.98 38.65
N GLY A 346 9.54 -39.93 39.32
CA GLY A 346 10.17 -38.65 39.30
C GLY A 346 9.88 -37.82 38.00
N GLN A 347 8.90 -38.25 37.20
CA GLN A 347 8.54 -37.57 35.96
C GLN A 347 7.35 -36.68 36.17
N ASP A 348 7.37 -35.49 35.56
CA ASP A 348 6.24 -34.56 35.57
C ASP A 348 5.01 -35.14 34.86
N THR A 349 3.87 -34.88 35.42
CA THR A 349 2.57 -35.29 34.88
C THR A 349 1.71 -34.04 34.56
N PHE A 350 0.97 -34.14 33.49
CA PHE A 350 0.23 -33.00 32.96
C PHE A 350 -1.25 -33.30 32.79
N TYR A 351 -2.05 -32.27 32.96
CA TYR A 351 -3.45 -32.23 32.53
C TYR A 351 -3.51 -31.41 31.26
N ILE A 352 -3.90 -32.05 30.16
CA ILE A 352 -3.89 -31.45 28.82
C ILE A 352 -5.32 -31.39 28.32
N GLN A 353 -5.72 -30.21 27.80
CA GLN A 353 -7.00 -30.00 27.17
C GLN A 353 -6.79 -29.14 25.91
N GLY A 354 -7.46 -29.49 24.83
CA GLY A 354 -7.36 -28.76 23.57
C GLY A 354 -7.80 -29.60 22.39
N HIS A 355 -7.41 -29.15 21.20
CA HIS A 355 -7.75 -29.81 19.95
C HIS A 355 -7.03 -31.17 19.83
N PRO A 356 -7.73 -32.28 19.44
CA PRO A 356 -7.15 -33.60 19.37
C PRO A 356 -5.90 -33.72 18.52
N ASP A 357 -5.77 -32.99 17.44
CA ASP A 357 -4.62 -33.05 16.54
C ASP A 357 -3.37 -32.36 17.13
N ARG A 358 -3.52 -31.43 18.08
CA ARG A 358 -2.41 -30.68 18.69
C ARG A 358 -1.98 -31.19 20.06
N THR A 359 -2.93 -31.75 20.81
CA THR A 359 -2.66 -32.26 22.18
C THR A 359 -1.60 -33.35 22.28
N PRO A 360 -1.39 -34.23 21.29
CA PRO A 360 -0.29 -35.21 21.36
C PRO A 360 1.11 -34.57 21.46
N ALA A 361 1.32 -33.44 20.82
CA ALA A 361 2.59 -32.70 20.89
C ALA A 361 2.85 -32.05 22.26
N LEU A 362 1.83 -31.99 23.12
CA LEU A 362 1.90 -31.44 24.48
C LEU A 362 2.11 -32.47 25.56
N ALA A 363 2.25 -33.78 25.21
CA ALA A 363 2.35 -34.86 26.17
C ALA A 363 3.51 -34.71 27.18
N ALA A 364 4.58 -34.03 26.78
CA ALA A 364 5.71 -33.70 27.64
C ALA A 364 5.58 -32.35 28.38
N GLY A 365 4.38 -31.75 28.38
CA GLY A 365 4.09 -30.48 29.04
C GLY A 365 4.36 -29.24 28.21
N TYR A 366 5.22 -29.29 27.22
CA TYR A 366 5.54 -28.21 26.30
C TYR A 366 6.00 -28.78 24.94
N PRO A 367 5.74 -28.08 23.83
CA PRO A 367 6.19 -28.55 22.53
C PRO A 367 7.69 -28.79 22.47
N GLN A 368 8.07 -29.91 21.87
CA GLN A 368 9.48 -30.33 21.76
C GLN A 368 10.14 -29.83 20.46
N HIS A 369 9.35 -29.45 19.47
CA HIS A 369 9.83 -29.08 18.13
C HIS A 369 9.17 -27.81 17.64
N ARG A 370 9.91 -27.03 16.83
CA ARG A 370 9.43 -25.74 16.23
C ARG A 370 8.06 -25.85 15.54
N PRO A 371 7.78 -26.85 14.68
CA PRO A 371 6.47 -26.92 14.02
C PRO A 371 5.30 -27.01 14.99
N ALA A 372 5.46 -27.73 16.09
CA ALA A 372 4.43 -27.90 17.10
C ALA A 372 4.17 -26.59 17.89
N LEU A 373 5.22 -25.82 18.19
CA LEU A 373 5.09 -24.52 18.85
C LEU A 373 4.59 -23.45 17.88
N PHE A 374 5.11 -23.43 16.66
CA PHE A 374 4.81 -22.42 15.65
C PHE A 374 3.40 -22.56 15.06
N ALA A 375 2.69 -23.65 15.36
CA ALA A 375 1.28 -23.82 15.03
C ALA A 375 0.34 -22.90 15.84
N TYR A 376 0.85 -22.31 16.94
CA TYR A 376 0.11 -21.36 17.77
C TYR A 376 0.34 -19.92 17.31
N ASP A 377 -0.61 -19.03 17.64
CA ASP A 377 -0.51 -17.58 17.42
C ASP A 377 -0.01 -16.86 18.67
N ALA A 378 -0.29 -17.40 19.86
CA ALA A 378 0.26 -16.91 21.11
C ALA A 378 0.57 -18.03 22.08
N VAL A 379 1.55 -17.79 22.96
CA VAL A 379 1.93 -18.64 24.08
C VAL A 379 1.79 -17.85 25.38
N VAL A 380 1.21 -18.48 26.37
CA VAL A 380 0.98 -17.90 27.69
C VAL A 380 1.62 -18.80 28.74
N LEU A 381 2.58 -18.25 29.47
CA LEU A 381 3.31 -18.92 30.53
C LEU A 381 2.82 -18.37 31.88
N ALA A 382 2.01 -19.16 32.58
CA ALA A 382 1.39 -18.76 33.83
C ALA A 382 2.02 -19.54 35.03
N ASN A 383 2.60 -18.84 35.97
CA ASN A 383 3.20 -19.42 37.16
C ASN A 383 4.18 -20.58 36.85
N VAL A 384 4.94 -20.46 35.76
CA VAL A 384 5.90 -21.47 35.28
C VAL A 384 7.31 -20.99 35.55
N PRO A 385 8.12 -21.70 36.39
CA PRO A 385 9.50 -21.33 36.61
C PRO A 385 10.36 -21.68 35.38
N ALA A 386 11.45 -20.95 35.14
CA ALA A 386 12.32 -21.15 33.99
C ALA A 386 12.92 -22.59 33.91
N GLU A 387 13.13 -23.21 35.07
CA GLU A 387 13.66 -24.58 35.19
C GLU A 387 12.73 -25.67 34.65
N PHE A 388 11.48 -25.33 34.39
CA PHE A 388 10.52 -26.20 33.70
C PHE A 388 10.91 -26.45 32.24
N PHE A 389 11.61 -25.52 31.63
CA PHE A 389 11.99 -25.58 30.22
C PHE A 389 13.44 -26.00 30.04
N THR A 390 13.71 -26.72 28.96
CA THR A 390 15.08 -26.90 28.49
C THR A 390 15.62 -25.63 27.87
N PRO A 391 16.94 -25.40 27.77
CA PRO A 391 17.52 -24.26 27.08
C PRO A 391 17.03 -24.15 25.63
N ASP A 392 16.86 -25.27 24.92
CA ASP A 392 16.37 -25.30 23.55
C ASP A 392 14.90 -24.84 23.42
N GLN A 393 14.07 -25.23 24.41
CA GLN A 393 12.66 -24.74 24.44
C GLN A 393 12.57 -23.26 24.71
N LEU A 394 13.44 -22.69 25.54
CA LEU A 394 13.50 -21.26 25.80
C LEU A 394 13.96 -20.49 24.54
N ALA A 395 14.99 -21.01 23.86
CA ALA A 395 15.45 -20.44 22.58
C ALA A 395 14.37 -20.54 21.49
N MET A 396 13.72 -21.69 21.39
CA MET A 396 12.60 -21.90 20.45
C MET A 396 11.42 -20.95 20.74
N THR A 397 11.15 -20.64 22.00
CA THR A 397 10.09 -19.68 22.40
C THR A 397 10.50 -18.23 22.06
N ALA A 398 11.77 -17.89 22.19
CA ALA A 398 12.29 -16.61 21.74
C ALA A 398 12.17 -16.46 20.21
N ASP A 399 12.51 -17.51 19.45
CA ASP A 399 12.34 -17.56 18.00
C ASP A 399 10.86 -17.53 17.57
N PHE A 400 9.96 -18.12 18.37
CA PHE A 400 8.52 -18.04 18.17
C PHE A 400 8.04 -16.58 18.18
N VAL A 401 8.56 -15.74 19.03
CA VAL A 401 8.21 -14.32 19.04
C VAL A 401 8.93 -13.57 17.93
N SER A 402 10.26 -13.70 17.84
CA SER A 402 11.07 -12.88 16.95
C SER A 402 10.88 -13.21 15.46
N THR A 403 10.82 -14.49 15.11
CA THR A 403 10.84 -14.99 13.73
C THR A 403 9.46 -15.37 13.23
N ARG A 404 8.70 -16.15 14.02
CA ARG A 404 7.33 -16.53 13.64
C ARG A 404 6.38 -15.36 13.75
N GLY A 405 6.63 -14.41 14.65
CA GLY A 405 5.75 -13.29 14.89
C GLY A 405 4.61 -13.59 15.86
N GLY A 406 4.76 -14.60 16.71
CA GLY A 406 3.78 -14.97 17.72
C GLY A 406 3.77 -14.03 18.93
N GLY A 407 2.68 -14.08 19.70
CA GLY A 407 2.56 -13.34 20.97
C GLY A 407 3.06 -14.16 22.15
N LEU A 408 3.74 -13.53 23.10
CA LEU A 408 4.15 -14.15 24.36
C LEU A 408 3.57 -13.36 25.54
N LEU A 409 2.85 -14.03 26.43
CA LEU A 409 2.46 -13.51 27.72
C LEU A 409 3.16 -14.30 28.81
N VAL A 410 3.85 -13.62 29.69
CA VAL A 410 4.40 -14.20 30.92
C VAL A 410 3.67 -13.56 32.10
N LEU A 411 3.01 -14.38 32.91
CA LEU A 411 2.18 -13.90 33.99
C LEU A 411 2.37 -14.68 35.31
N GLY A 412 2.01 -14.01 36.40
CA GLY A 412 2.06 -14.56 37.74
C GLY A 412 3.36 -14.30 38.47
N ALA A 413 3.24 -13.88 39.74
CA ALA A 413 4.41 -13.51 40.53
C ALA A 413 5.39 -14.69 40.74
N GLN A 414 4.89 -15.91 40.78
CA GLN A 414 5.74 -17.12 40.96
C GLN A 414 6.65 -17.39 39.76
N THR A 415 6.26 -17.00 38.57
CA THR A 415 7.10 -17.13 37.36
C THR A 415 8.42 -16.38 37.49
N PHE A 416 8.44 -15.31 38.26
CA PHE A 416 9.60 -14.44 38.43
C PHE A 416 10.34 -14.66 39.77
N THR A 417 10.04 -15.74 40.50
CA THR A 417 10.77 -16.09 41.73
C THR A 417 12.17 -16.62 41.43
N GLY A 418 13.10 -16.46 42.33
CA GLY A 418 14.47 -16.89 42.17
C GLY A 418 15.17 -16.13 41.04
N ARG A 419 15.70 -16.86 40.05
CA ARG A 419 16.30 -16.26 38.87
C ARG A 419 15.24 -15.83 37.82
N GLY A 420 14.02 -16.33 37.93
CA GLY A 420 13.02 -16.14 36.88
C GLY A 420 13.59 -16.53 35.52
N PHE A 421 13.33 -15.68 34.52
CA PHE A 421 13.93 -15.83 33.17
C PHE A 421 15.24 -15.07 32.97
N ALA A 422 15.88 -14.57 34.06
CA ALA A 422 17.15 -13.85 33.95
C ALA A 422 18.25 -14.76 33.35
N ALA A 423 19.07 -14.21 32.47
CA ALA A 423 20.13 -14.89 31.74
C ALA A 423 19.64 -16.10 30.90
N THR A 424 18.37 -16.03 30.42
CA THR A 424 17.83 -16.97 29.44
C THR A 424 17.50 -16.24 28.12
N PRO A 425 17.32 -16.95 27.00
CA PRO A 425 16.88 -16.33 25.75
C PRO A 425 15.56 -15.55 25.86
N LEU A 426 14.69 -15.92 26.78
CA LEU A 426 13.42 -15.20 26.99
C LEU A 426 13.59 -13.86 27.70
N GLU A 427 14.69 -13.64 28.42
CA GLU A 427 14.94 -12.32 29.01
C GLU A 427 14.97 -11.23 27.95
N GLU A 428 15.55 -11.49 26.77
CA GLU A 428 15.58 -10.50 25.69
C GLU A 428 14.19 -10.18 25.14
N VAL A 429 13.29 -11.17 25.14
CA VAL A 429 11.93 -11.07 24.63
C VAL A 429 11.00 -10.29 25.57
N LEU A 430 11.27 -10.32 26.89
CA LEU A 430 10.41 -9.67 27.86
C LEU A 430 10.56 -8.13 27.82
N PRO A 431 9.47 -7.37 28.03
CA PRO A 431 9.50 -5.89 28.03
C PRO A 431 10.23 -5.26 29.20
N LEU A 432 10.49 -6.04 30.26
CA LEU A 432 11.17 -5.58 31.49
C LEU A 432 12.48 -6.32 31.70
N TYR A 433 13.46 -5.68 32.30
CA TYR A 433 14.68 -6.37 32.72
C TYR A 433 14.39 -7.31 33.87
N ALA A 434 14.76 -8.58 33.70
CA ALA A 434 14.64 -9.61 34.75
C ALA A 434 15.85 -9.63 35.68
N SER A 435 17.01 -9.19 35.21
CA SER A 435 18.29 -9.19 35.92
C SER A 435 18.45 -8.03 36.89
N GLY A 436 18.93 -8.31 38.09
CA GLY A 436 19.41 -7.31 39.05
C GLY A 436 18.60 -7.15 40.33
N ARG A 437 17.44 -7.78 40.45
CA ARG A 437 16.70 -7.79 41.71
C ARG A 437 16.31 -9.23 42.03
N THR A 438 16.68 -9.67 43.22
CA THR A 438 16.05 -10.85 43.82
C THR A 438 14.56 -10.54 43.92
N SER A 439 13.79 -11.21 43.06
CA SER A 439 12.32 -11.10 43.12
C SER A 439 11.89 -11.72 44.45
N GLN A 440 11.80 -10.88 45.44
CA GLN A 440 11.00 -11.20 46.60
C GLN A 440 9.55 -10.98 46.21
N ILE A 441 8.79 -12.08 46.05
CA ILE A 441 7.34 -11.98 46.22
C ILE A 441 7.21 -11.34 47.59
N ALA A 442 6.82 -10.06 47.59
CA ALA A 442 6.43 -9.46 48.88
C ALA A 442 5.32 -10.37 49.40
N PRO A 443 5.52 -11.05 50.52
CA PRO A 443 4.43 -11.80 51.14
C PRO A 443 3.26 -10.85 51.18
N PRO A 444 1.99 -11.31 51.17
CA PRO A 444 0.85 -10.45 51.29
C PRO A 444 0.95 -9.75 52.61
N ALA A 445 1.79 -8.72 52.62
CA ALA A 445 1.85 -7.82 53.76
C ALA A 445 0.47 -7.18 53.76
N ALA A 446 -0.31 -7.54 54.76
CA ALA A 446 -1.70 -7.19 54.98
C ALA A 446 -1.97 -5.66 54.92
N ARG A 447 -1.10 -4.85 54.43
CA ARG A 447 -1.13 -3.38 54.41
C ARG A 447 -0.69 -2.71 53.11
N VAL A 448 -0.27 -3.43 52.08
CA VAL A 448 0.05 -2.80 50.78
C VAL A 448 -1.07 -3.12 49.82
N PRO A 449 -1.83 -2.15 49.37
CA PRO A 449 -2.83 -2.39 48.36
C PRO A 449 -2.09 -2.55 47.00
N ASN A 450 -1.94 -3.81 46.56
CA ASN A 450 -1.49 -4.14 45.19
C ASN A 450 -2.60 -3.76 44.21
N THR A 451 -2.96 -2.47 44.17
CA THR A 451 -3.99 -1.91 43.28
C THR A 451 -3.40 -1.59 41.94
N VAL A 452 -4.25 -1.56 40.92
CA VAL A 452 -3.88 -1.18 39.55
C VAL A 452 -3.90 0.33 39.42
N SER A 453 -2.80 0.92 38.98
CA SER A 453 -2.71 2.35 38.68
C SER A 453 -2.28 2.51 37.23
N LEU A 454 -3.16 3.05 36.36
CA LEU A 454 -2.86 3.26 34.97
C LEU A 454 -1.81 4.36 34.74
N THR A 455 -0.89 4.11 33.82
CA THR A 455 -0.05 5.16 33.25
C THR A 455 -0.85 6.01 32.27
N GLU A 456 -0.25 7.08 31.75
CA GLU A 456 -0.84 7.85 30.66
C GLU A 456 -1.00 7.01 29.40
N ASP A 457 0.04 6.27 29.01
CA ASP A 457 -0.01 5.30 27.91
C ASP A 457 -1.10 4.25 28.12
N GLY A 458 -1.20 3.71 29.33
CA GLY A 458 -2.20 2.71 29.69
C GLY A 458 -3.64 3.21 29.58
N ALA A 459 -3.90 4.47 29.93
CA ALA A 459 -5.23 5.04 29.82
C ALA A 459 -5.75 5.14 28.36
N HIS A 460 -4.82 5.24 27.40
CA HIS A 460 -5.14 5.32 25.96
C HIS A 460 -4.95 3.99 25.22
N HIS A 461 -4.24 3.03 25.81
CA HIS A 461 -3.97 1.76 25.16
C HIS A 461 -5.19 0.84 25.13
N GLY A 462 -5.51 0.27 23.95
CA GLY A 462 -6.68 -0.58 23.74
C GLY A 462 -6.77 -1.78 24.69
N LEU A 463 -5.63 -2.36 25.08
CA LEU A 463 -5.55 -3.49 26.00
C LEU A 463 -6.12 -3.17 27.40
N MET A 464 -5.94 -1.93 27.86
CA MET A 464 -6.40 -1.49 29.19
C MET A 464 -7.79 -0.85 29.17
N ARG A 465 -8.43 -0.73 28.01
CA ARG A 465 -9.71 -0.04 27.86
C ARG A 465 -10.85 -0.83 28.48
N LEU A 466 -11.48 -0.27 29.51
CA LEU A 466 -12.65 -0.82 30.17
C LEU A 466 -13.90 0.05 30.03
N GLY A 467 -13.76 1.27 29.54
CA GLY A 467 -14.85 2.21 29.35
C GLY A 467 -14.75 2.94 28.00
N ALA A 468 -15.80 3.69 27.67
CA ALA A 468 -15.86 4.44 26.41
C ALA A 468 -14.84 5.59 26.35
N THR A 469 -14.45 6.14 27.52
CA THR A 469 -13.48 7.22 27.62
C THR A 469 -12.28 6.82 28.49
N PRO A 470 -11.11 7.47 28.35
CA PRO A 470 -9.96 7.23 29.23
C PRO A 470 -10.29 7.46 30.73
N MET A 471 -11.13 8.45 31.02
CA MET A 471 -11.59 8.73 32.40
C MET A 471 -12.44 7.58 32.97
N ALA A 472 -13.40 7.08 32.19
CA ALA A 472 -14.22 5.94 32.59
C ALA A 472 -13.38 4.66 32.75
N THR A 473 -12.39 4.45 31.89
CA THR A 473 -11.42 3.34 31.97
C THR A 473 -10.62 3.44 33.28
N ARG A 474 -10.08 4.62 33.61
CA ARG A 474 -9.33 4.85 34.86
C ARG A 474 -10.18 4.58 36.08
N ALA A 475 -11.40 5.12 36.11
CA ALA A 475 -12.33 4.91 37.25
C ALA A 475 -12.64 3.43 37.50
N ARG A 476 -12.76 2.61 36.45
CA ARG A 476 -12.98 1.17 36.60
C ARG A 476 -11.75 0.44 37.14
N TRP A 477 -10.54 0.80 36.71
CA TRP A 477 -9.30 0.23 37.22
C TRP A 477 -9.04 0.64 38.68
N ASP A 478 -9.35 1.87 39.07
CA ASP A 478 -9.23 2.36 40.44
C ASP A 478 -10.18 1.61 41.39
N ALA A 479 -11.32 1.14 40.87
CA ALA A 479 -12.30 0.34 41.64
C ALA A 479 -11.94 -1.17 41.68
N ALA A 480 -10.92 -1.62 40.91
CA ALA A 480 -10.55 -3.03 40.88
C ALA A 480 -9.98 -3.50 42.20
N PRO A 481 -10.38 -4.70 42.70
CA PRO A 481 -9.84 -5.29 43.91
C PRO A 481 -8.31 -5.50 43.84
N PRO A 482 -7.62 -5.37 44.99
CA PRO A 482 -6.17 -5.55 45.02
C PRO A 482 -5.78 -6.98 44.69
N LEU A 483 -4.63 -7.13 44.01
CA LEU A 483 -4.00 -8.40 43.71
C LEU A 483 -3.38 -9.05 44.96
N ALA A 484 -3.22 -10.39 44.94
CA ALA A 484 -2.64 -11.11 46.08
C ALA A 484 -1.15 -10.84 46.25
N GLY A 485 -0.42 -10.67 45.15
CA GLY A 485 1.00 -10.37 45.14
C GLY A 485 1.41 -9.75 43.83
N VAL A 486 2.59 -9.16 43.80
CA VAL A 486 3.21 -8.61 42.57
C VAL A 486 4.70 -8.86 42.61
N ALA A 487 5.25 -9.35 41.51
CA ALA A 487 6.71 -9.51 41.33
C ALA A 487 7.34 -8.14 41.03
N ALA A 488 8.41 -7.79 41.71
CA ALA A 488 9.21 -6.61 41.44
C ALA A 488 10.23 -6.96 40.34
N LEU A 489 9.94 -6.58 39.10
CA LEU A 489 10.89 -6.64 37.98
C LEU A 489 11.65 -5.31 37.84
N GLY A 490 12.70 -5.33 37.01
CA GLY A 490 13.51 -4.16 36.69
C GLY A 490 12.79 -3.13 35.84
N ASP A 491 13.56 -2.17 35.34
CA ASP A 491 13.06 -1.07 34.52
C ASP A 491 12.58 -1.57 33.13
N PRO A 492 11.73 -0.80 32.45
CA PRO A 492 11.31 -1.11 31.10
C PRO A 492 12.48 -1.02 30.13
N LYS A 493 12.53 -1.93 29.16
CA LYS A 493 13.50 -1.92 28.09
C LYS A 493 13.19 -0.83 27.07
N PRO A 494 14.18 -0.39 26.26
CA PRO A 494 13.94 0.53 25.16
C PRO A 494 12.83 0.00 24.23
N GLY A 495 11.82 0.84 23.94
CA GLY A 495 10.66 0.47 23.13
C GLY A 495 9.56 -0.29 23.88
N ALA A 496 9.70 -0.55 25.17
CA ALA A 496 8.64 -1.10 26.00
C ALA A 496 7.78 0.02 26.60
N SER A 497 6.46 -0.23 26.63
CA SER A 497 5.48 0.64 27.30
C SER A 497 4.96 -0.03 28.56
N VAL A 498 5.02 0.68 29.68
CA VAL A 498 4.37 0.26 30.92
C VAL A 498 2.95 0.83 30.94
N LEU A 499 1.96 -0.05 30.95
CA LEU A 499 0.55 0.34 30.88
C LEU A 499 -0.09 0.53 32.27
N ALA A 500 0.41 -0.20 33.25
CA ALA A 500 -0.04 -0.08 34.63
C ALA A 500 1.09 -0.30 35.62
N HIS A 501 1.03 0.40 36.74
CA HIS A 501 1.87 0.21 37.91
C HIS A 501 1.06 -0.28 39.09
N THR A 502 1.76 -0.77 40.08
CA THR A 502 1.23 -0.99 41.44
C THR A 502 2.20 -0.39 42.45
N VAL A 503 1.67 -0.08 43.66
CA VAL A 503 2.50 0.42 44.76
C VAL A 503 3.05 -0.78 45.54
N GLY A 504 4.36 -0.92 45.60
CA GLY A 504 5.02 -1.97 46.39
C GLY A 504 5.10 -1.65 47.88
N ALA A 505 5.54 -2.63 48.67
CA ALA A 505 5.63 -2.53 50.15
C ALA A 505 6.53 -1.37 50.65
N GLY A 506 7.46 -0.89 49.83
CA GLY A 506 8.33 0.25 50.13
C GLY A 506 7.80 1.60 49.62
N GLY A 507 6.57 1.69 49.11
CA GLY A 507 6.00 2.89 48.51
C GLY A 507 6.50 3.20 47.11
N GLY A 508 7.38 2.37 46.53
CA GLY A 508 7.86 2.50 45.15
C GLY A 508 6.83 1.96 44.12
N LEU A 509 6.79 2.58 42.95
CA LEU A 509 5.99 2.09 41.81
C LEU A 509 6.70 0.92 41.16
N HIS A 510 5.98 -0.19 40.94
CA HIS A 510 6.45 -1.35 40.20
C HIS A 510 5.60 -1.56 38.95
N PRO A 511 6.21 -1.86 37.78
CA PRO A 511 5.45 -2.21 36.58
C PRO A 511 4.56 -3.43 36.84
N LEU A 512 3.26 -3.29 36.56
CA LEU A 512 2.28 -4.37 36.66
C LEU A 512 1.98 -4.99 35.31
N VAL A 513 1.72 -4.14 34.31
CA VAL A 513 1.49 -4.55 32.92
C VAL A 513 2.48 -3.80 32.04
N ALA A 514 3.29 -4.55 31.35
CA ALA A 514 4.24 -3.99 30.38
C ALA A 514 4.16 -4.76 29.05
N VAL A 515 4.30 -4.04 27.95
CA VAL A 515 4.21 -4.59 26.59
C VAL A 515 5.30 -4.03 25.72
N HIS A 516 5.73 -4.81 24.70
CA HIS A 516 6.55 -4.31 23.60
C HIS A 516 6.43 -5.20 22.37
N ARG A 517 6.98 -4.71 21.26
CA ARG A 517 7.22 -5.52 20.06
C ARG A 517 8.63 -6.06 20.10
N TYR A 518 8.80 -7.34 19.78
CA TYR A 518 10.10 -7.99 19.68
C TYR A 518 10.21 -8.79 18.37
N GLY A 519 11.15 -8.39 17.53
CA GLY A 519 11.20 -8.94 16.17
C GLY A 519 9.89 -8.70 15.42
N ARG A 520 9.25 -9.76 14.94
CA ARG A 520 7.96 -9.72 14.26
C ARG A 520 6.77 -9.85 15.20
N GLY A 521 7.00 -10.28 16.44
CA GLY A 521 5.94 -10.57 17.41
C GLY A 521 5.80 -9.53 18.51
N ARG A 522 5.10 -9.93 19.57
CA ARG A 522 4.76 -9.08 20.71
C ARG A 522 4.99 -9.83 22.00
N ALA A 523 5.41 -9.12 23.01
CA ALA A 523 5.52 -9.65 24.36
C ALA A 523 4.80 -8.80 25.38
N MET A 524 4.18 -9.46 26.33
CA MET A 524 3.48 -8.87 27.45
C MET A 524 3.92 -9.53 28.75
N VAL A 525 4.12 -8.74 29.76
CA VAL A 525 4.35 -9.21 31.13
C VAL A 525 3.22 -8.69 32.01
N PHE A 526 2.67 -9.58 32.81
CA PHE A 526 1.76 -9.29 33.91
C PHE A 526 2.37 -9.80 35.21
N THR A 527 2.89 -8.89 36.04
CA THR A 527 3.65 -9.25 37.25
C THR A 527 2.77 -9.61 38.44
N GLY A 528 1.44 -9.41 38.31
CA GLY A 528 0.48 -9.63 39.35
C GLY A 528 0.10 -11.09 39.56
N GLU A 529 -0.37 -11.42 40.73
CA GLU A 529 -0.88 -12.73 41.13
C GLU A 529 -2.35 -12.64 41.54
N ALA A 530 -3.10 -13.68 41.19
CA ALA A 530 -4.52 -13.83 41.54
C ALA A 530 -5.43 -12.74 40.95
N SER A 531 -5.28 -12.43 39.68
CA SER A 531 -6.15 -11.53 38.92
C SER A 531 -7.62 -11.99 38.91
N TRP A 532 -7.86 -13.32 39.09
CA TRP A 532 -9.21 -13.89 39.22
C TRP A 532 -10.04 -13.22 40.33
N ARG A 533 -9.40 -12.53 41.31
CA ARG A 533 -10.07 -11.74 42.35
C ARG A 533 -10.93 -10.62 41.78
N TRP A 534 -10.57 -10.06 40.66
CA TRP A 534 -11.39 -9.07 39.94
C TRP A 534 -12.72 -9.65 39.48
N LYS A 535 -12.76 -10.95 39.17
CA LYS A 535 -14.02 -11.64 38.82
C LYS A 535 -14.86 -12.01 40.05
N MET A 536 -14.21 -12.36 41.15
CA MET A 536 -14.88 -12.91 42.33
C MET A 536 -15.31 -11.85 43.33
N LEU A 537 -14.64 -10.71 43.38
CA LEU A 537 -14.87 -9.67 44.39
C LEU A 537 -15.62 -8.46 43.83
N LEU A 538 -15.77 -8.34 42.55
CA LEU A 538 -16.65 -7.35 41.90
C LEU A 538 -18.07 -7.92 41.73
N PRO A 539 -19.07 -7.07 41.52
CA PRO A 539 -20.43 -7.51 41.22
C PRO A 539 -20.48 -8.46 40.04
N SER A 540 -21.41 -9.41 40.04
CA SER A 540 -21.50 -10.45 38.98
C SER A 540 -21.72 -9.91 37.59
N ALA A 541 -22.31 -8.72 37.47
CA ALA A 541 -22.49 -8.01 36.20
C ALA A 541 -21.21 -7.26 35.73
N ASP A 542 -20.17 -7.19 36.58
CA ASP A 542 -18.91 -6.55 36.16
C ASP A 542 -18.10 -7.46 35.25
N ASP A 543 -17.67 -6.90 34.15
CA ASP A 543 -16.94 -7.60 33.09
C ASP A 543 -15.44 -7.21 33.00
N THR A 544 -14.91 -6.48 34.02
CA THR A 544 -13.51 -6.01 34.03
C THR A 544 -12.51 -7.11 33.78
N TYR A 545 -12.63 -8.23 34.49
CA TYR A 545 -11.75 -9.39 34.32
C TYR A 545 -11.83 -9.98 32.91
N ASP A 546 -13.05 -10.31 32.49
CA ASP A 546 -13.26 -10.97 31.21
C ASP A 546 -12.84 -10.05 30.03
N THR A 547 -13.14 -8.77 30.13
CA THR A 547 -12.77 -7.77 29.12
C THR A 547 -11.25 -7.63 29.02
N PHE A 548 -10.55 -7.43 30.13
CA PHE A 548 -9.08 -7.29 30.13
C PHE A 548 -8.38 -8.50 29.53
N TRP A 549 -8.75 -9.72 29.96
CA TRP A 549 -8.07 -10.92 29.47
C TRP A 549 -8.43 -11.27 28.03
N ARG A 550 -9.65 -11.03 27.58
CA ARG A 550 -9.99 -11.17 26.15
C ARG A 550 -9.23 -10.18 25.29
N GLN A 551 -9.15 -8.92 25.72
CA GLN A 551 -8.34 -7.91 25.04
C GLN A 551 -6.86 -8.30 25.00
N SER A 552 -6.33 -8.86 26.08
CA SER A 552 -4.94 -9.36 26.14
C SER A 552 -4.71 -10.46 25.11
N ALA A 553 -5.59 -11.45 25.02
CA ALA A 553 -5.50 -12.54 24.06
C ALA A 553 -5.54 -12.02 22.61
N ARG A 554 -6.48 -11.14 22.31
CA ARG A 554 -6.58 -10.53 20.98
C ARG A 554 -5.38 -9.68 20.64
N TRP A 555 -4.89 -8.87 21.58
CA TRP A 555 -3.69 -8.07 21.36
C TRP A 555 -2.46 -8.93 21.08
N LEU A 556 -2.29 -10.03 21.79
CA LEU A 556 -1.18 -10.95 21.59
C LEU A 556 -1.22 -11.63 20.21
N THR A 557 -2.41 -11.93 19.70
CA THR A 557 -2.60 -12.66 18.45
C THR A 557 -2.83 -11.76 17.25
N ASP A 558 -3.04 -10.46 17.47
CA ASP A 558 -3.27 -9.49 16.40
C ASP A 558 -2.03 -9.34 15.51
N GLY A 559 -2.23 -9.42 14.20
CA GLY A 559 -1.16 -9.31 13.22
C GLY A 559 -0.21 -10.51 13.15
N THR A 560 -0.50 -11.62 13.87
CA THR A 560 0.30 -12.84 13.75
C THR A 560 0.09 -13.46 12.36
N PRO A 561 1.15 -13.57 11.51
CA PRO A 561 1.00 -14.03 10.14
C PRO A 561 0.74 -15.54 10.07
N GLY A 562 -0.01 -15.97 9.04
CA GLY A 562 -0.08 -17.37 8.65
C GLY A 562 1.19 -17.83 7.93
N PRO A 563 1.33 -19.14 7.64
CA PRO A 563 2.43 -19.66 6.82
C PRO A 563 2.37 -19.10 5.39
N VAL A 564 1.16 -18.95 4.85
CA VAL A 564 0.90 -18.25 3.59
C VAL A 564 0.21 -16.94 3.90
N THR A 565 0.67 -15.86 3.28
CA THR A 565 0.06 -14.53 3.42
C THR A 565 -0.14 -13.92 2.05
N LEU A 566 -1.24 -13.21 1.88
CA LEU A 566 -1.62 -12.51 0.65
C LEU A 566 -1.69 -11.01 0.93
N ALA A 567 -0.91 -10.23 0.19
CA ALA A 567 -1.01 -8.78 0.16
C ALA A 567 -1.55 -8.32 -1.19
N ILE A 568 -2.48 -7.37 -1.17
CA ILE A 568 -3.18 -6.87 -2.34
C ILE A 568 -2.94 -5.36 -2.42
N ALA A 569 -2.46 -4.89 -3.57
CA ALA A 569 -2.16 -3.47 -3.77
C ALA A 569 -2.68 -2.98 -5.13
N GLY A 570 -3.16 -1.75 -5.17
CA GLY A 570 -3.69 -1.11 -6.39
C GLY A 570 -5.13 -1.50 -6.74
N GLY A 571 -5.56 -1.13 -7.95
CA GLY A 571 -6.76 -1.63 -8.62
C GLY A 571 -8.10 -1.33 -7.93
N ARG A 572 -8.35 -0.07 -7.61
CA ARG A 572 -9.66 0.34 -7.05
C ARG A 572 -10.70 0.73 -8.11
N VAL A 573 -10.28 0.83 -9.36
CA VAL A 573 -11.11 1.21 -10.50
C VAL A 573 -11.00 0.15 -11.60
N PRO A 574 -12.06 -0.15 -12.36
CA PRO A 574 -11.96 -1.06 -13.51
C PRO A 574 -10.89 -0.60 -14.49
N GLY A 575 -10.08 -1.53 -14.98
CA GLY A 575 -8.94 -1.24 -15.88
C GLY A 575 -7.61 -0.94 -15.16
N GLU A 576 -7.61 -0.69 -13.86
CA GLU A 576 -6.37 -0.56 -13.09
C GLU A 576 -5.80 -1.94 -12.72
N THR A 577 -4.49 -2.06 -12.78
CA THR A 577 -3.82 -3.30 -12.40
C THR A 577 -3.78 -3.49 -10.89
N VAL A 578 -4.26 -4.64 -10.43
CA VAL A 578 -4.12 -5.12 -9.05
C VAL A 578 -2.88 -5.98 -8.94
N ARG A 579 -1.97 -5.64 -8.06
CA ARG A 579 -0.79 -6.44 -7.74
C ARG A 579 -1.09 -7.35 -6.55
N LEU A 580 -0.83 -8.63 -6.74
CA LEU A 580 -0.99 -9.68 -5.74
C LEU A 580 0.40 -10.20 -5.33
N GLU A 581 0.68 -10.13 -4.04
CA GLU A 581 1.94 -10.61 -3.47
C GLU A 581 1.66 -11.71 -2.46
N VAL A 582 2.16 -12.90 -2.72
CA VAL A 582 2.02 -14.08 -1.85
C VAL A 582 3.36 -14.37 -1.21
N THR A 583 3.39 -14.47 0.11
CA THR A 583 4.58 -14.93 0.83
C THR A 583 4.33 -16.34 1.36
N SER A 584 5.23 -17.28 1.07
CA SER A 584 5.13 -18.67 1.47
C SER A 584 6.26 -19.05 2.44
N ARG A 585 5.88 -19.73 3.53
CA ARG A 585 6.77 -20.22 4.58
C ARG A 585 6.39 -21.65 4.95
N ASP A 586 7.38 -22.41 5.39
CA ASP A 586 7.15 -23.75 5.92
C ASP A 586 6.63 -23.75 7.37
N SER A 587 6.45 -24.92 7.96
CA SER A 587 6.00 -25.07 9.35
C SER A 587 7.00 -24.56 10.41
N THR A 588 8.23 -24.24 10.01
CA THR A 588 9.24 -23.57 10.85
C THR A 588 9.33 -22.07 10.57
N TYR A 589 8.45 -21.53 9.71
CA TYR A 589 8.42 -20.14 9.22
C TYR A 589 9.67 -19.73 8.43
N THR A 590 10.40 -20.70 7.89
CA THR A 590 11.45 -20.45 6.91
C THR A 590 10.82 -20.14 5.53
N ALA A 591 11.41 -19.20 4.81
CA ALA A 591 10.94 -18.83 3.49
C ALA A 591 11.08 -20.01 2.50
N VAL A 592 10.05 -20.26 1.70
CA VAL A 592 10.02 -21.32 0.70
C VAL A 592 10.05 -20.70 -0.70
N ALA A 593 11.16 -20.93 -1.42
CA ALA A 593 11.37 -20.36 -2.75
C ALA A 593 10.96 -21.30 -3.90
N ASP A 594 10.71 -22.57 -3.59
CA ASP A 594 10.32 -23.63 -4.53
C ASP A 594 8.86 -24.08 -4.36
N ALA A 595 8.03 -23.26 -3.72
CA ALA A 595 6.61 -23.54 -3.59
C ALA A 595 5.88 -23.41 -4.93
N SER A 596 4.93 -24.31 -5.16
CA SER A 596 3.92 -24.18 -6.21
C SER A 596 2.80 -23.29 -5.67
N VAL A 597 2.81 -22.01 -6.06
CA VAL A 597 1.81 -21.03 -5.62
C VAL A 597 0.74 -20.90 -6.69
N THR A 598 -0.52 -21.02 -6.27
CA THR A 598 -1.69 -20.81 -7.12
C THR A 598 -2.53 -19.69 -6.52
N VAL A 599 -2.91 -18.71 -7.34
CA VAL A 599 -3.82 -17.63 -6.95
C VAL A 599 -5.09 -17.74 -7.77
N ARG A 600 -6.23 -17.75 -7.10
CA ARG A 600 -7.57 -17.77 -7.69
C ARG A 600 -8.25 -16.46 -7.43
N VAL A 601 -8.76 -15.86 -8.49
CA VAL A 601 -9.53 -14.61 -8.42
C VAL A 601 -10.93 -14.92 -8.91
N VAL A 602 -11.93 -14.68 -8.06
CA VAL A 602 -13.35 -14.78 -8.40
C VAL A 602 -13.89 -13.37 -8.57
N ASP A 603 -14.42 -13.08 -9.72
CA ASP A 603 -14.99 -11.78 -10.04
C ASP A 603 -16.41 -11.60 -9.45
N PRO A 604 -17.02 -10.40 -9.52
CA PRO A 604 -18.37 -10.15 -9.03
C PRO A 604 -19.47 -10.96 -9.73
N ALA A 605 -19.21 -11.47 -10.95
CA ALA A 605 -20.15 -12.34 -11.68
C ALA A 605 -19.97 -13.82 -11.31
N GLY A 606 -18.95 -14.17 -10.50
CA GLY A 606 -18.62 -15.54 -10.11
C GLY A 606 -17.69 -16.25 -11.09
N GLU A 607 -17.09 -15.54 -12.04
CA GLU A 607 -16.11 -16.12 -12.97
C GLU A 607 -14.76 -16.31 -12.27
N LEU A 608 -14.20 -17.51 -12.42
CA LEU A 608 -12.92 -17.88 -11.80
C LEU A 608 -11.76 -17.69 -12.77
N GLN A 609 -10.75 -16.96 -12.35
CA GLN A 609 -9.45 -16.85 -13.03
C GLN A 609 -8.35 -17.44 -12.14
N GLU A 610 -7.46 -18.23 -12.72
CA GLU A 610 -6.34 -18.84 -12.01
C GLU A 610 -5.00 -18.29 -12.51
N PHE A 611 -4.14 -17.91 -11.59
CA PHE A 611 -2.81 -17.36 -11.85
C PHE A 611 -1.73 -18.19 -11.16
N ARG A 612 -0.54 -18.26 -11.77
CA ARG A 612 0.66 -18.84 -11.19
C ARG A 612 1.68 -17.73 -10.97
N PRO A 613 1.78 -17.21 -9.75
CA PRO A 613 2.72 -16.13 -9.43
C PRO A 613 4.17 -16.53 -9.70
N ALA A 614 4.96 -15.57 -10.19
CA ALA A 614 6.39 -15.76 -10.35
C ALA A 614 7.14 -15.45 -9.05
N LEU A 615 8.22 -16.19 -8.76
CA LEU A 615 9.10 -15.90 -7.64
C LEU A 615 9.80 -14.55 -7.87
N ALA A 616 9.59 -13.62 -6.95
CA ALA A 616 10.18 -12.27 -6.99
C ALA A 616 11.35 -12.12 -6.01
N ASP A 617 11.31 -12.83 -4.87
CA ASP A 617 12.37 -12.78 -3.86
C ASP A 617 12.47 -14.14 -3.14
N ALA A 618 13.53 -14.88 -3.42
CA ALA A 618 13.77 -16.18 -2.85
C ALA A 618 14.08 -16.13 -1.32
N THR A 619 14.70 -15.06 -0.86
CA THR A 619 15.07 -14.91 0.56
C THR A 619 13.87 -14.64 1.44
N ALA A 620 12.84 -14.03 0.90
CA ALA A 620 11.57 -13.74 1.57
C ALA A 620 10.50 -14.81 1.29
N GLY A 621 10.69 -15.72 0.31
CA GLY A 621 9.66 -16.64 -0.18
C GLY A 621 8.49 -15.90 -0.82
N ARG A 622 8.77 -14.83 -1.59
CA ARG A 622 7.79 -13.90 -2.11
C ARG A 622 7.53 -14.11 -3.58
N TYR A 623 6.26 -14.30 -3.92
CA TYR A 623 5.73 -14.53 -5.25
C TYR A 623 4.81 -13.40 -5.65
N VAL A 624 4.86 -12.96 -6.90
CA VAL A 624 4.08 -11.82 -7.40
C VAL A 624 3.34 -12.18 -8.67
N THR A 625 2.11 -11.77 -8.76
CA THR A 625 1.30 -11.77 -9.97
C THR A 625 0.43 -10.52 -10.02
N GLN A 626 -0.26 -10.32 -11.12
CA GLN A 626 -1.17 -9.19 -11.28
C GLN A 626 -2.37 -9.58 -12.12
N PHE A 627 -3.50 -8.93 -11.88
CA PHE A 627 -4.69 -9.02 -12.72
C PHE A 627 -5.31 -7.64 -12.92
N THR A 628 -6.15 -7.49 -13.92
CA THR A 628 -6.84 -6.22 -14.20
C THR A 628 -8.35 -6.46 -14.09
N PRO A 629 -9.01 -5.91 -13.07
CA PRO A 629 -10.46 -6.03 -12.93
C PRO A 629 -11.18 -5.26 -14.04
N THR A 630 -12.20 -5.88 -14.63
CA THR A 630 -12.98 -5.29 -15.73
C THR A 630 -14.34 -4.75 -15.28
N GLN A 631 -14.82 -5.19 -14.12
CA GLN A 631 -16.14 -4.85 -13.60
C GLN A 631 -16.03 -4.22 -12.21
N THR A 632 -17.02 -3.42 -11.85
CA THR A 632 -17.18 -2.91 -10.48
C THR A 632 -17.78 -4.00 -9.59
N GLY A 633 -17.34 -4.07 -8.34
CA GLY A 633 -17.83 -5.02 -7.35
C GLY A 633 -16.73 -5.61 -6.48
N VAL A 634 -17.07 -6.65 -5.74
CA VAL A 634 -16.14 -7.33 -4.83
C VAL A 634 -15.49 -8.50 -5.56
N TYR A 635 -14.17 -8.49 -5.61
CA TYR A 635 -13.35 -9.60 -6.08
C TYR A 635 -12.83 -10.37 -4.88
N GLN A 636 -13.00 -11.69 -4.89
CA GLN A 636 -12.40 -12.58 -3.91
C GLN A 636 -11.09 -13.15 -4.46
N VAL A 637 -10.03 -13.12 -3.68
CA VAL A 637 -8.71 -13.61 -4.05
C VAL A 637 -8.29 -14.67 -3.05
N GLY A 638 -8.11 -15.90 -3.49
CA GLY A 638 -7.57 -17.00 -2.67
C GLY A 638 -6.18 -17.37 -3.16
N ALA A 639 -5.21 -17.51 -2.25
CA ALA A 639 -3.87 -17.99 -2.55
C ALA A 639 -3.62 -19.31 -1.83
N THR A 640 -3.08 -20.30 -2.51
CA THR A 640 -2.64 -21.58 -1.95
C THR A 640 -1.18 -21.81 -2.30
N ALA A 641 -0.42 -22.40 -1.38
CA ALA A 641 0.98 -22.74 -1.62
C ALA A 641 1.24 -24.19 -1.20
N ASP A 642 1.85 -24.95 -2.11
CA ASP A 642 2.21 -26.36 -1.90
C ASP A 642 3.73 -26.54 -2.14
N GLN A 643 4.39 -27.39 -1.35
CA GLN A 643 5.76 -27.80 -1.56
C GLN A 643 5.85 -29.34 -1.55
N ALA A 644 6.35 -29.93 -2.63
CA ALA A 644 6.49 -31.40 -2.77
C ALA A 644 5.21 -32.17 -2.36
N ALA A 645 4.04 -31.68 -2.78
CA ALA A 645 2.70 -32.19 -2.48
C ALA A 645 2.24 -32.03 -0.99
N VAL A 646 2.98 -31.29 -0.18
CA VAL A 646 2.55 -30.87 1.15
C VAL A 646 1.94 -29.47 1.07
N ASN A 647 0.71 -29.34 1.50
CA ASN A 647 0.08 -28.01 1.57
C ASN A 647 0.73 -27.21 2.70
N LEU A 648 1.27 -26.04 2.36
CA LEU A 648 1.88 -25.10 3.30
C LEU A 648 0.82 -24.22 3.98
N GLY A 649 -0.31 -23.99 3.30
CA GLY A 649 -1.41 -23.18 3.79
C GLY A 649 -2.12 -22.42 2.68
N ASP A 650 -3.09 -21.64 3.09
CA ASP A 650 -3.92 -20.79 2.27
C ASP A 650 -4.04 -19.39 2.87
N ALA A 651 -4.40 -18.42 2.04
CA ALA A 651 -4.69 -17.06 2.44
C ALA A 651 -5.77 -16.47 1.54
N ASP A 652 -6.77 -15.83 2.15
CA ASP A 652 -7.85 -15.16 1.45
C ASP A 652 -7.72 -13.65 1.56
N GLY A 653 -8.19 -12.96 0.54
CA GLY A 653 -8.26 -11.52 0.48
C GLY A 653 -9.40 -11.04 -0.41
N TRP A 654 -9.78 -9.80 -0.27
CA TRP A 654 -10.88 -9.21 -1.03
C TRP A 654 -10.50 -7.83 -1.52
N VAL A 655 -10.98 -7.48 -2.71
CA VAL A 655 -10.78 -6.17 -3.33
C VAL A 655 -12.14 -5.61 -3.72
N LEU A 656 -12.44 -4.40 -3.27
CA LEU A 656 -13.57 -3.63 -3.75
C LEU A 656 -13.11 -2.73 -4.90
N VAL A 657 -13.66 -2.97 -6.08
CA VAL A 657 -13.43 -2.18 -7.28
C VAL A 657 -14.64 -1.28 -7.52
N GLY A 658 -14.45 0.04 -7.62
CA GLY A 658 -15.54 1.00 -7.84
C GLY A 658 -16.34 1.33 -6.58
N GLY A 659 -15.71 1.41 -5.43
CA GLY A 659 -16.38 1.69 -4.14
C GLY A 659 -16.88 3.14 -3.98
N ALA A 660 -16.22 4.11 -4.62
CA ALA A 660 -16.62 5.51 -4.73
C ALA A 660 -16.40 5.97 -6.17
N ASP A 661 -17.25 6.85 -6.66
CA ASP A 661 -17.01 7.54 -7.92
C ASP A 661 -16.02 8.69 -7.65
N ARG A 662 -14.73 8.46 -7.94
CA ARG A 662 -13.67 9.42 -7.66
C ARG A 662 -13.86 10.75 -8.38
N GLU A 663 -14.52 10.73 -9.54
CA GLU A 663 -14.80 11.90 -10.34
C GLU A 663 -15.80 12.86 -9.67
N LEU A 664 -16.72 12.32 -8.88
CA LEU A 664 -17.77 13.08 -8.22
C LEU A 664 -17.50 13.32 -6.73
N THR A 665 -16.41 12.75 -6.20
CA THR A 665 -16.06 12.87 -4.76
C THR A 665 -15.70 14.33 -4.38
N ASP A 666 -15.08 15.09 -5.27
CA ASP A 666 -14.84 16.52 -5.09
C ASP A 666 -15.25 17.27 -6.37
N PRO A 667 -16.50 17.74 -6.43
CA PRO A 667 -17.05 18.34 -7.63
C PRO A 667 -16.61 19.81 -7.86
N ARG A 668 -15.68 20.33 -7.06
CA ARG A 668 -15.19 21.72 -7.21
C ARG A 668 -14.25 21.87 -8.39
N LEU A 669 -14.20 23.11 -8.93
CA LEU A 669 -13.11 23.49 -9.82
C LEU A 669 -11.78 23.53 -9.04
N HIS A 670 -10.84 22.69 -9.42
CA HIS A 670 -9.48 22.63 -8.85
C HIS A 670 -8.54 23.65 -9.54
N GLY A 671 -8.90 24.94 -9.50
CA GLY A 671 -8.12 26.00 -10.13
C GLY A 671 -6.66 26.06 -9.71
N ASP A 672 -6.36 25.72 -8.44
CA ASP A 672 -4.99 25.65 -7.92
C ASP A 672 -4.17 24.53 -8.57
N ALA A 673 -4.78 23.40 -8.92
CA ALA A 673 -4.11 22.31 -9.62
C ALA A 673 -3.75 22.72 -11.05
N LEU A 674 -4.71 23.34 -11.75
CA LEU A 674 -4.49 23.90 -13.09
C LEU A 674 -3.43 25.00 -13.08
N ALA A 675 -3.43 25.84 -12.04
CA ALA A 675 -2.43 26.91 -11.90
C ALA A 675 -1.01 26.34 -11.66
N ARG A 676 -0.89 25.31 -10.83
CA ARG A 676 0.40 24.62 -10.61
C ARG A 676 0.93 23.97 -11.89
N LEU A 677 0.06 23.28 -12.64
CA LEU A 677 0.43 22.67 -13.92
C LEU A 677 0.90 23.72 -14.93
N ALA A 678 0.13 24.79 -15.11
CA ALA A 678 0.46 25.87 -16.02
C ALA A 678 1.79 26.53 -15.62
N ALA A 679 2.00 26.82 -14.33
CA ALA A 679 3.24 27.42 -13.83
C ALA A 679 4.46 26.49 -14.02
N ALA A 680 4.30 25.19 -13.78
CA ALA A 680 5.37 24.22 -13.92
C ALA A 680 5.86 24.06 -15.37
N THR A 681 4.98 24.27 -16.34
CA THR A 681 5.29 24.17 -17.78
C THR A 681 5.59 25.55 -18.43
N GLY A 682 5.61 26.64 -17.65
CA GLY A 682 5.82 28.00 -18.17
C GLY A 682 4.63 28.57 -18.93
N GLY A 683 3.45 27.97 -18.81
CA GLY A 683 2.18 28.44 -19.35
C GLY A 683 1.44 29.43 -18.43
N ALA A 684 0.12 29.47 -18.53
CA ALA A 684 -0.76 30.34 -17.71
C ALA A 684 -2.17 29.76 -17.59
N VAL A 685 -2.87 30.13 -16.51
CA VAL A 685 -4.33 29.95 -16.44
C VAL A 685 -4.99 31.10 -17.18
N VAL A 686 -5.92 30.76 -18.07
CA VAL A 686 -6.64 31.73 -18.92
C VAL A 686 -8.11 31.72 -18.49
N SER A 687 -8.62 32.89 -18.12
CA SER A 687 -10.05 32.99 -17.83
C SER A 687 -10.88 32.97 -19.13
N PRO A 688 -12.13 32.52 -19.09
CA PRO A 688 -13.01 32.51 -20.27
C PRO A 688 -13.12 33.86 -20.97
N GLU A 689 -13.03 34.97 -20.24
CA GLU A 689 -13.08 36.34 -20.79
C GLU A 689 -11.79 36.74 -21.55
N ALA A 690 -10.64 36.09 -21.16
CA ALA A 690 -9.33 36.40 -21.74
C ALA A 690 -8.92 35.43 -22.88
N LEU A 691 -9.81 34.55 -23.33
CA LEU A 691 -9.56 33.61 -24.43
C LEU A 691 -9.14 34.27 -25.74
N GLY A 692 -9.62 35.48 -26.00
CA GLY A 692 -9.25 36.30 -27.19
C GLY A 692 -7.74 36.60 -27.26
N ASP A 693 -7.04 36.67 -26.13
CA ASP A 693 -5.63 37.01 -26.05
C ASP A 693 -4.71 35.76 -26.17
N LEU A 694 -5.27 34.56 -26.03
CA LEU A 694 -4.52 33.31 -26.02
C LEU A 694 -3.72 33.09 -27.32
N PRO A 695 -4.25 33.34 -28.54
CA PRO A 695 -3.45 33.22 -29.77
C PRO A 695 -2.22 34.11 -29.79
N GLN A 696 -2.29 35.29 -29.17
CA GLN A 696 -1.14 36.18 -29.04
C GLN A 696 -0.13 35.65 -28.01
N GLN A 697 -0.59 35.17 -26.86
CA GLN A 697 0.26 34.57 -25.83
C GLN A 697 1.00 33.33 -26.35
N LEU A 698 0.35 32.49 -27.16
CA LEU A 698 0.98 31.35 -27.84
C LEU A 698 2.06 31.82 -28.81
N ARG A 699 1.83 32.90 -29.57
CA ARG A 699 2.84 33.48 -30.47
C ARG A 699 4.04 34.07 -29.75
N ASP A 700 3.81 34.76 -28.64
CA ASP A 700 4.86 35.42 -27.87
C ASP A 700 5.78 34.39 -27.18
N ARG A 701 5.25 33.26 -26.78
CA ARG A 701 6.01 32.18 -26.13
C ARG A 701 6.58 31.14 -27.10
N SER A 702 5.99 30.95 -28.27
CA SER A 702 6.56 30.14 -29.36
C SER A 702 7.69 30.85 -30.11
N ALA A 703 8.19 31.98 -29.59
CA ALA A 703 9.28 32.75 -30.19
C ALA A 703 10.68 32.08 -30.04
N ASP A 704 10.80 31.01 -29.23
CA ASP A 704 11.98 30.14 -29.33
C ASP A 704 11.92 29.40 -30.67
N PRO A 705 13.04 29.40 -31.43
CA PRO A 705 13.05 28.74 -32.74
C PRO A 705 12.67 27.27 -32.55
N ALA A 706 11.67 26.81 -33.33
CA ALA A 706 11.27 25.43 -33.36
C ALA A 706 12.53 24.53 -33.45
N PRO A 707 12.59 23.43 -32.73
CA PRO A 707 13.75 22.54 -32.79
C PRO A 707 13.98 22.16 -34.26
N PRO A 708 15.22 22.28 -34.75
CA PRO A 708 15.51 22.04 -36.15
C PRO A 708 15.05 20.65 -36.57
N VAL A 709 14.43 20.53 -37.74
CA VAL A 709 14.02 19.24 -38.30
C VAL A 709 15.26 18.37 -38.45
N ARG A 710 15.22 17.22 -37.84
CA ARG A 710 16.32 16.26 -37.84
C ARG A 710 16.16 15.29 -39.02
N HIS A 711 17.07 15.34 -40.01
CA HIS A 711 17.16 14.36 -41.06
C HIS A 711 18.35 13.43 -40.78
N ASP A 712 18.07 12.20 -40.49
CA ASP A 712 19.09 11.18 -40.24
C ASP A 712 19.78 10.81 -41.53
N LEU A 713 21.08 11.11 -41.66
CA LEU A 713 21.88 10.80 -42.85
C LEU A 713 22.52 9.43 -42.79
N TRP A 714 22.56 8.80 -41.64
CA TRP A 714 23.32 7.58 -41.37
C TRP A 714 22.64 6.28 -41.79
N HIS A 715 21.34 6.21 -41.96
CA HIS A 715 20.57 4.98 -42.25
C HIS A 715 19.82 5.04 -43.59
N ASN A 716 20.26 5.83 -44.53
CA ASN A 716 19.64 5.88 -45.86
C ASN A 716 20.19 4.79 -46.81
N VAL A 717 19.44 4.50 -47.89
CA VAL A 717 19.74 3.46 -48.88
C VAL A 717 21.11 3.64 -49.50
N TRP A 718 21.57 4.87 -49.70
CA TRP A 718 22.86 5.17 -50.33
C TRP A 718 24.05 4.82 -49.43
N VAL A 719 23.92 5.10 -48.12
CA VAL A 719 24.93 4.72 -47.11
C VAL A 719 25.05 3.20 -47.03
N PHE A 720 23.92 2.48 -47.05
CA PHE A 720 23.91 1.04 -47.06
C PHE A 720 24.53 0.49 -48.36
N ALA A 721 24.19 1.06 -49.53
CA ALA A 721 24.79 0.66 -50.82
C ALA A 721 26.31 0.86 -50.79
N LEU A 722 26.81 1.95 -50.24
CA LEU A 722 28.24 2.23 -50.13
C LEU A 722 28.96 1.24 -49.20
N LEU A 723 28.29 0.85 -48.07
CA LEU A 723 28.77 -0.16 -47.15
C LEU A 723 28.94 -1.53 -47.79
N VAL A 724 28.09 -1.89 -48.78
CA VAL A 724 28.16 -3.15 -49.53
C VAL A 724 29.16 -3.05 -50.68
N LEU A 725 29.18 -1.92 -51.39
CA LEU A 725 30.04 -1.71 -52.56
C LEU A 725 31.52 -1.67 -52.21
N LEU A 726 31.92 -1.03 -51.13
CA LEU A 726 33.33 -0.91 -50.74
C LEU A 726 33.99 -2.28 -50.49
N PRO A 727 33.46 -3.17 -49.64
CA PRO A 727 34.05 -4.50 -49.43
C PRO A 727 33.92 -5.39 -50.68
N SER A 728 32.84 -5.23 -51.47
CA SER A 728 32.68 -5.97 -52.74
C SER A 728 33.76 -5.57 -53.72
N THR A 729 34.07 -4.29 -53.86
CA THR A 729 35.13 -3.76 -54.71
C THR A 729 36.48 -4.26 -54.21
N GLU A 730 36.80 -4.19 -52.94
CA GLU A 730 38.03 -4.75 -52.36
C GLU A 730 38.14 -6.24 -52.67
N TRP A 731 37.05 -7.00 -52.54
CA TRP A 731 37.04 -8.43 -52.80
C TRP A 731 37.26 -8.75 -54.29
N ILE A 732 36.61 -8.03 -55.24
CA ILE A 732 36.77 -8.18 -56.67
C ILE A 732 38.21 -7.90 -57.10
N VAL A 733 38.76 -6.76 -56.60
CA VAL A 733 40.17 -6.38 -56.93
C VAL A 733 41.13 -7.42 -56.35
N ARG A 734 40.95 -7.94 -55.17
CA ARG A 734 41.76 -9.03 -54.63
C ARG A 734 41.66 -10.28 -55.48
N ARG A 735 40.47 -10.66 -55.92
CA ARG A 735 40.26 -11.86 -56.75
C ARG A 735 40.87 -11.74 -58.13
N GLN A 736 40.78 -10.56 -58.78
CA GLN A 736 41.41 -10.32 -60.12
C GLN A 736 42.93 -10.42 -60.10
N TRP A 737 43.52 -10.15 -58.93
CA TRP A 737 44.97 -10.16 -58.74
C TRP A 737 45.48 -11.42 -58.04
N GLY A 738 44.65 -12.48 -57.96
CA GLY A 738 45.04 -13.79 -57.42
C GLY A 738 45.28 -13.83 -55.91
N LEU A 739 44.82 -12.85 -55.17
CA LEU A 739 44.88 -12.80 -53.69
C LEU A 739 43.66 -13.54 -53.17
N ARG A 740 43.87 -14.72 -52.60
CA ARG A 740 42.82 -15.51 -51.93
C ARG A 740 42.73 -15.11 -50.46
#